data_06153b8ef9f01f53b699ad987bd7e01a
#
_entry.id   06153b8ef9f01f53b699ad987bd7e01a
#
_cell.length_a   1.000
_cell.length_b   1.000
_cell.length_c   1.000
_cell.angle_alpha   90.00
_cell.angle_beta   90.00
_cell.angle_gamma   90.00
#
_symmetry.space_group_name_H-M   'P 1'
#
loop_
_entity.id
_entity.type
_entity.pdbx_description
1 polymer ?
#
loop_
_entity_poly.entity_id
_entity_poly.type
_entity_poly.pdbx_seq_one_letter_code
_entity_poly.pdbx_strand_id
1 'polypeptide(L)'
;MTDFRTHPDPSEWNDYVDYESTSWPKKDRRSYWIIPSICFNCESACGIIAYVDKQTLQVRKIEGNPVHPGSRGRTCAKGVVTPNQLEDPDRILYPLKREGPRGSGEWKRVTWDEALTDIAGRIRQAIVEDRRHELMYHVGRPGEDGYVNRVLQAWGVDGHNSHTNVCSSSARLGHFLWTGADRPSPDHANARTILLLSSHLESGHYFNPHAQRIIEGKSRGATLIVVDPRLSNTSAKADLWLPAKPGSEGALLLAIARYLVETGKYNREFVRRWVNWETYLEASWPELPRTFEGFEIALKQEYELFTPEYAEIETGIPAERIREAAEAIAAAGTAFSTHSWRAAASGHLWGWQITRCLYLLVVLMGAIGERGGVNLHHTNKFVPRPYNPPPPPEYWNELLFPKEFPLAFFEMSFLLPHFLKEGRGRVDTYFTRVYNPLWTNPDGFTWMEVLQDESKIGCHVALTPIWSETAWFSDYVLPMGLGTERHDTMSQETHAGRWLGFRQPVRRVAMQKQGKAVGTTYEANPGEVWEEAEFWIALSWKIDPDGRLGIRKYFESPYRPGEKITLDEYFGWMFENSVPGLPDAAARENLTPLQFMRKYGAFQVDAVAYSKAHEQPVESGGVEIDGVRVAGFNTPSRKLEFVSMTLAEWGWPEHAIPRYVPGQVYWRDLDRDADEFDLLPNFRLPTLIHTRSPVKWLYEISHDNPLWISTEDAARLGVAAGDLVKVRTAIGYFVTRAWVTEGLCSGVVAMSHHLGRWRLHEDRGGARAASSLVTIRRKGDGKYEMRQIHGAMPFKSDDPDSARVWWSDVGVHQNLTFPVQPDPVSGMHCWHQRVRVEKADRDDRYGDVFVDTEESHRLYKEWMAKTRPAPGPDGTRRPMWFDRPLRPVPDAYKV
;
A
#
# COMPACT_ATOMS: atom_id res chain seq x y z
N MET A 1 29.48 29.25 10.52
CA MET A 1 28.20 28.62 10.91
C MET A 1 28.56 27.31 11.57
N THR A 2 28.18 27.12 12.83
CA THR A 2 28.36 25.86 13.53
C THR A 2 27.50 24.85 12.84
N ASP A 3 28.12 23.81 12.31
CA ASP A 3 27.46 22.68 11.63
C ASP A 3 26.66 21.93 12.71
N PHE A 4 25.37 22.21 12.82
CA PHE A 4 24.47 21.46 13.70
C PHE A 4 24.33 20.06 13.15
N ARG A 5 25.14 19.13 13.60
CA ARG A 5 24.93 17.71 13.32
C ARG A 5 23.66 17.27 14.01
N THR A 6 22.68 16.88 13.20
CA THR A 6 21.39 16.38 13.69
C THR A 6 21.44 14.90 14.10
N HIS A 7 22.48 14.17 13.69
CA HIS A 7 22.66 12.74 13.96
C HIS A 7 24.13 12.43 14.25
N PRO A 8 24.43 11.38 15.05
CA PRO A 8 25.78 10.89 15.25
C PRO A 8 26.43 10.45 13.94
N ASP A 9 27.72 10.71 13.79
CA ASP A 9 28.48 10.21 12.64
C ASP A 9 28.58 8.67 12.69
N PRO A 10 28.57 7.95 11.54
CA PRO A 10 28.74 6.50 11.51
C PRO A 10 29.99 5.97 12.26
N SER A 11 31.05 6.76 12.39
CA SER A 11 32.23 6.40 13.18
C SER A 11 31.96 6.32 14.69
N GLU A 12 30.93 7.02 15.18
CA GLU A 12 30.55 7.06 16.60
C GLU A 12 29.54 5.95 16.95
N TRP A 13 28.99 5.20 15.96
CA TRP A 13 27.90 4.26 16.18
C TRP A 13 28.23 3.04 17.04
N ASN A 14 29.51 2.72 17.19
CA ASN A 14 29.94 1.62 18.04
C ASN A 14 30.07 1.99 19.52
N ASP A 15 30.19 3.29 19.82
CA ASP A 15 30.50 3.74 21.18
C ASP A 15 29.89 5.11 21.48
N TYR A 16 28.59 5.21 21.25
CA TYR A 16 27.85 6.45 21.47
C TYR A 16 27.38 6.56 22.92
N VAL A 17 27.53 7.75 23.51
CA VAL A 17 27.10 8.04 24.89
C VAL A 17 26.13 9.21 24.89
N ASP A 18 24.98 9.03 25.49
CA ASP A 18 23.97 10.09 25.63
C ASP A 18 23.39 10.11 27.07
N TYR A 19 22.70 11.18 27.40
CA TYR A 19 21.98 11.28 28.66
C TYR A 19 20.65 10.52 28.61
N GLU A 20 20.38 9.78 29.70
CA GLU A 20 19.07 9.16 29.88
C GLU A 20 18.01 10.23 30.16
N SER A 21 17.05 10.39 29.24
CA SER A 21 16.02 11.44 29.35
C SER A 21 15.15 11.30 30.60
N THR A 22 14.89 10.05 31.00
CA THR A 22 14.09 9.74 32.22
C THR A 22 14.85 9.95 33.52
N SER A 23 16.16 10.15 33.48
CA SER A 23 16.98 10.38 34.69
C SER A 23 16.97 11.84 35.16
N TRP A 24 16.38 12.76 34.39
CA TRP A 24 16.35 14.19 34.80
C TRP A 24 15.79 14.36 36.21
N PRO A 25 16.44 15.18 37.10
CA PRO A 25 17.59 16.05 36.82
C PRO A 25 18.99 15.43 37.01
N LYS A 26 19.12 14.14 37.32
CA LYS A 26 20.38 13.49 37.66
C LYS A 26 21.36 13.44 36.48
N LYS A 27 20.89 13.45 35.26
CA LYS A 27 21.71 13.39 34.02
C LYS A 27 22.55 12.12 33.94
N ASP A 28 21.97 10.98 34.22
CA ASP A 28 22.67 9.68 34.08
C ASP A 28 23.05 9.47 32.62
N ARG A 29 24.23 8.90 32.37
CA ARG A 29 24.76 8.61 31.04
C ARG A 29 24.53 7.14 30.71
N ARG A 30 24.16 6.87 29.46
CA ARG A 30 24.09 5.53 28.90
C ARG A 30 24.95 5.39 27.67
N SER A 31 25.52 4.20 27.51
CA SER A 31 26.29 3.81 26.34
C SER A 31 25.45 2.97 25.39
N TYR A 32 25.52 3.30 24.12
CA TYR A 32 24.71 2.68 23.07
C TYR A 32 25.58 2.08 21.96
N TRP A 33 25.08 1.01 21.37
CA TRP A 33 25.35 0.73 19.96
C TRP A 33 24.26 1.37 19.14
N ILE A 34 24.64 2.12 18.11
CA ILE A 34 23.72 2.63 17.12
C ILE A 34 23.74 1.64 15.95
N ILE A 35 22.60 1.00 15.68
CA ILE A 35 22.48 -0.05 14.68
C ILE A 35 21.48 0.39 13.62
N PRO A 36 21.92 0.53 12.34
CA PRO A 36 21.03 0.92 11.27
C PRO A 36 20.06 -0.22 10.91
N SER A 37 18.88 0.15 10.47
CA SER A 37 17.83 -0.76 9.98
C SER A 37 16.86 0.02 9.09
N ILE A 38 15.75 -0.58 8.72
CA ILE A 38 14.69 0.06 7.94
C ILE A 38 13.36 0.02 8.69
N CYS A 39 12.68 1.16 8.70
CA CYS A 39 11.28 1.25 9.10
C CYS A 39 10.39 0.80 7.94
N PHE A 40 9.88 -0.41 7.99
CA PHE A 40 8.95 -0.94 7.00
C PHE A 40 7.51 -1.00 7.53
N ASN A 41 6.98 0.15 7.92
CA ASN A 41 5.56 0.30 8.26
C ASN A 41 4.74 0.77 7.05
N CYS A 42 5.42 1.35 6.08
CA CYS A 42 4.89 1.75 4.79
C CYS A 42 6.01 1.65 3.75
N GLU A 43 5.66 1.78 2.48
CA GLU A 43 6.60 1.66 1.36
C GLU A 43 7.58 2.84 1.21
N SER A 44 7.58 3.82 2.13
CA SER A 44 8.64 4.84 2.17
C SER A 44 10.02 4.25 2.46
N ALA A 45 10.06 3.06 3.07
CA ALA A 45 11.29 2.32 3.38
C ALA A 45 12.38 3.21 4.02
N CYS A 46 12.00 4.09 4.94
CA CYS A 46 12.92 5.02 5.57
C CYS A 46 14.01 4.27 6.34
N GLY A 47 15.26 4.64 6.10
CA GLY A 47 16.38 4.19 6.94
C GLY A 47 16.24 4.74 8.34
N ILE A 48 16.44 3.88 9.32
CA ILE A 48 16.45 4.22 10.74
C ILE A 48 17.75 3.81 11.40
N ILE A 49 18.10 4.46 12.49
CA ILE A 49 19.16 4.05 13.42
C ILE A 49 18.54 3.79 14.77
N ALA A 50 18.81 2.59 15.32
CA ALA A 50 18.31 2.15 16.61
C ALA A 50 19.41 2.28 17.67
N TYR A 51 19.11 3.01 18.73
CA TYR A 51 19.99 3.16 19.90
C TYR A 51 19.73 2.01 20.85
N VAL A 52 20.62 1.02 20.83
CA VAL A 52 20.54 -0.18 21.66
C VAL A 52 21.42 -0.01 22.89
N ASP A 53 20.83 0.00 24.08
CA ASP A 53 21.55 0.10 25.35
C ASP A 53 22.49 -1.10 25.52
N LYS A 54 23.79 -0.82 25.78
CA LYS A 54 24.83 -1.86 25.88
C LYS A 54 24.66 -2.78 27.08
N GLN A 55 23.95 -2.38 28.12
CA GLN A 55 23.74 -3.18 29.33
C GLN A 55 22.48 -4.02 29.24
N THR A 56 21.36 -3.41 28.81
CA THR A 56 20.04 -4.07 28.81
C THR A 56 19.66 -4.69 27.48
N LEU A 57 20.34 -4.32 26.39
CA LEU A 57 20.00 -4.69 24.99
C LEU A 57 18.62 -4.20 24.55
N GLN A 58 18.04 -3.23 25.25
CA GLN A 58 16.78 -2.60 24.86
C GLN A 58 17.01 -1.53 23.80
N VAL A 59 16.09 -1.42 22.85
CA VAL A 59 16.04 -0.31 21.89
C VAL A 59 15.38 0.86 22.57
N ARG A 60 16.17 1.86 22.96
CA ARG A 60 15.66 3.02 23.74
C ARG A 60 15.17 4.17 22.86
N LYS A 61 15.76 4.33 21.68
CA LYS A 61 15.48 5.46 20.78
C LYS A 61 15.62 5.00 19.33
N ILE A 62 14.84 5.61 18.45
CA ILE A 62 14.99 5.46 17.00
C ILE A 62 14.99 6.84 16.35
N GLU A 63 15.92 7.05 15.43
CA GLU A 63 16.00 8.22 14.57
C GLU A 63 16.13 7.82 13.09
N GLY A 64 16.13 8.81 12.19
CA GLY A 64 16.40 8.56 10.78
C GLY A 64 17.88 8.26 10.53
N ASN A 65 18.17 7.36 9.59
CA ASN A 65 19.53 7.04 9.17
C ASN A 65 20.07 8.11 8.22
N PRO A 66 21.11 8.89 8.59
CA PRO A 66 21.63 10.00 7.79
C PRO A 66 22.26 9.55 6.46
N VAL A 67 22.79 8.33 6.41
CA VAL A 67 23.42 7.79 5.18
C VAL A 67 22.45 7.08 4.24
N HIS A 68 21.18 6.96 4.60
CA HIS A 68 20.18 6.30 3.77
C HIS A 68 19.76 7.21 2.61
N PRO A 69 19.94 6.81 1.32
CA PRO A 69 19.75 7.69 0.17
C PRO A 69 18.31 8.19 -0.01
N GLY A 70 17.32 7.35 0.33
CA GLY A 70 15.90 7.67 0.21
C GLY A 70 15.45 8.71 1.23
N SER A 71 15.67 8.45 2.52
CA SER A 71 15.11 9.24 3.64
C SER A 71 16.06 10.27 4.23
N ARG A 72 17.40 10.18 4.00
CA ARG A 72 18.42 11.19 4.37
C ARG A 72 18.28 11.67 5.81
N GLY A 73 18.29 10.76 6.77
CA GLY A 73 18.22 11.07 8.19
C GLY A 73 16.83 11.43 8.72
N ARG A 74 15.78 11.29 7.94
CA ARG A 74 14.40 11.63 8.37
C ARG A 74 13.50 10.43 8.41
N THR A 75 12.62 10.41 9.39
CA THR A 75 11.50 9.47 9.53
C THR A 75 10.32 10.19 10.15
N CYS A 76 9.11 9.62 10.00
CA CYS A 76 7.90 10.19 10.60
C CYS A 76 7.64 9.60 11.99
N ALA A 77 6.66 10.15 12.71
CA ALA A 77 6.24 9.67 14.04
C ALA A 77 6.05 8.15 14.09
N LYS A 78 5.48 7.55 13.04
CA LYS A 78 5.23 6.11 12.98
C LYS A 78 6.50 5.23 13.01
N GLY A 79 7.64 5.76 12.60
CA GLY A 79 8.93 5.06 12.65
C GLY A 79 9.57 5.12 14.04
N VAL A 80 9.57 6.29 14.65
CA VAL A 80 10.25 6.53 15.94
C VAL A 80 9.59 5.84 17.12
N VAL A 81 8.29 5.49 17.04
CA VAL A 81 7.56 4.81 18.11
C VAL A 81 7.78 3.30 18.18
N THR A 82 8.67 2.75 17.39
CA THR A 82 8.99 1.31 17.43
C THR A 82 9.35 0.79 18.83
N PRO A 83 10.09 1.50 19.70
CA PRO A 83 10.35 1.04 21.08
C PRO A 83 9.06 0.75 21.86
N ASN A 84 8.06 1.63 21.79
CA ASN A 84 6.78 1.42 22.45
C ASN A 84 6.06 0.14 21.99
N GLN A 85 6.21 -0.24 20.71
CA GLN A 85 5.64 -1.49 20.21
C GLN A 85 6.48 -2.70 20.61
N LEU A 86 7.81 -2.59 20.71
CA LEU A 86 8.68 -3.66 21.19
C LEU A 86 8.40 -4.05 22.65
N GLU A 87 8.03 -3.07 23.45
CA GLU A 87 7.75 -3.21 24.88
C GLU A 87 6.26 -3.38 25.21
N ASP A 88 5.40 -3.50 24.19
CA ASP A 88 3.96 -3.68 24.39
C ASP A 88 3.69 -4.97 25.19
N PRO A 89 3.05 -4.88 26.38
CA PRO A 89 2.77 -6.04 27.21
C PRO A 89 1.77 -7.03 26.59
N ASP A 90 1.01 -6.58 25.61
CA ASP A 90 0.05 -7.43 24.88
C ASP A 90 0.68 -8.14 23.66
N ARG A 91 2.03 -8.07 23.50
CA ARG A 91 2.73 -8.80 22.44
C ARG A 91 2.52 -10.30 22.56
N ILE A 92 2.36 -10.94 21.43
CA ILE A 92 2.34 -12.40 21.33
C ILE A 92 3.79 -12.89 21.33
N LEU A 93 4.18 -13.63 22.38
CA LEU A 93 5.55 -14.10 22.59
C LEU A 93 5.71 -15.61 22.41
N TYR A 94 4.61 -16.36 22.34
CA TYR A 94 4.59 -17.81 22.30
C TYR A 94 3.56 -18.31 21.31
N PRO A 95 3.77 -19.46 20.64
CA PRO A 95 2.76 -20.05 19.76
C PRO A 95 1.51 -20.45 20.55
N LEU A 96 0.36 -20.10 20.00
CA LEU A 96 -0.95 -20.41 20.57
C LEU A 96 -1.77 -21.24 19.59
N LYS A 97 -2.48 -22.24 20.11
CA LYS A 97 -3.46 -23.05 19.40
C LYS A 97 -4.84 -22.85 20.04
N ARG A 98 -5.86 -22.73 19.24
CA ARG A 98 -7.24 -22.64 19.68
C ARG A 98 -7.70 -23.95 20.37
N GLU A 99 -8.48 -23.85 21.43
CA GLU A 99 -9.15 -24.98 22.10
C GLU A 99 -10.68 -24.96 21.90
N GLY A 100 -11.30 -23.78 21.97
CA GLY A 100 -12.74 -23.60 21.77
C GLY A 100 -13.14 -23.33 20.32
N PRO A 101 -14.40 -22.97 20.05
CA PRO A 101 -14.85 -22.46 18.75
C PRO A 101 -14.07 -21.22 18.33
N ARG A 102 -13.95 -20.98 17.01
CA ARG A 102 -13.27 -19.77 16.50
C ARG A 102 -13.95 -18.52 17.01
N GLY A 103 -13.19 -17.61 17.60
CA GLY A 103 -13.72 -16.39 18.23
C GLY A 103 -14.05 -16.54 19.72
N SER A 104 -13.95 -17.74 20.33
CA SER A 104 -14.22 -17.95 21.78
C SER A 104 -13.16 -17.30 22.71
N GLY A 105 -11.96 -17.04 22.20
CA GLY A 105 -10.84 -16.57 23.01
C GLY A 105 -10.16 -17.64 23.85
N GLU A 106 -10.47 -18.91 23.62
CA GLU A 106 -9.89 -20.04 24.34
C GLU A 106 -8.63 -20.53 23.62
N TRP A 107 -7.49 -20.31 24.25
CA TRP A 107 -6.17 -20.59 23.66
C TRP A 107 -5.29 -21.38 24.64
N LYS A 108 -4.50 -22.30 24.09
CA LYS A 108 -3.38 -22.91 24.80
C LYS A 108 -2.05 -22.63 24.13
N ARG A 109 -1.01 -22.46 24.93
CA ARG A 109 0.35 -22.45 24.44
C ARG A 109 0.74 -23.84 23.95
N VAL A 110 1.34 -23.87 22.76
CA VAL A 110 1.90 -25.10 22.16
C VAL A 110 3.38 -24.89 21.87
N THR A 111 4.11 -25.96 21.59
CA THR A 111 5.48 -25.85 21.12
C THR A 111 5.52 -25.53 19.64
N TRP A 112 6.61 -24.91 19.18
CA TRP A 112 6.84 -24.71 17.76
C TRP A 112 6.87 -26.05 16.99
N ASP A 113 7.40 -27.10 17.57
CA ASP A 113 7.45 -28.40 16.90
C ASP A 113 6.04 -28.97 16.68
N GLU A 114 5.16 -28.86 17.67
CA GLU A 114 3.75 -29.25 17.55
C GLU A 114 3.05 -28.45 16.46
N ALA A 115 3.15 -27.11 16.49
CA ALA A 115 2.51 -26.24 15.50
C ALA A 115 3.03 -26.50 14.08
N LEU A 116 4.35 -26.55 13.90
CA LEU A 116 4.96 -26.81 12.59
C LEU A 116 4.64 -28.20 12.06
N THR A 117 4.56 -29.22 12.92
CA THR A 117 4.27 -30.61 12.49
C THR A 117 2.82 -30.71 11.97
N ASP A 118 1.86 -30.13 12.67
CA ASP A 118 0.45 -30.11 12.25
C ASP A 118 0.28 -29.33 10.93
N ILE A 119 0.79 -28.10 10.88
CA ILE A 119 0.67 -27.21 9.69
C ILE A 119 1.40 -27.83 8.48
N ALA A 120 2.63 -28.32 8.65
CA ALA A 120 3.39 -28.94 7.59
C ALA A 120 2.72 -30.23 7.07
N GLY A 121 2.11 -31.02 7.95
CA GLY A 121 1.36 -32.21 7.59
C GLY A 121 0.19 -31.90 6.65
N ARG A 122 -0.61 -30.88 6.97
CA ARG A 122 -1.73 -30.40 6.14
C ARG A 122 -1.24 -29.92 4.77
N ILE A 123 -0.22 -29.06 4.75
CA ILE A 123 0.36 -28.52 3.50
C ILE A 123 0.91 -29.66 2.64
N ARG A 124 1.69 -30.58 3.24
CA ARG A 124 2.22 -31.75 2.52
C ARG A 124 1.10 -32.59 1.91
N GLN A 125 0.05 -32.85 2.67
CA GLN A 125 -1.11 -33.62 2.19
C GLN A 125 -1.78 -32.90 1.00
N ALA A 126 -2.04 -31.61 1.10
CA ALA A 126 -2.63 -30.83 0.02
C ALA A 126 -1.76 -30.82 -1.25
N ILE A 127 -0.43 -30.75 -1.09
CA ILE A 127 0.51 -30.80 -2.22
C ILE A 127 0.51 -32.20 -2.88
N VAL A 128 0.54 -33.27 -2.08
CA VAL A 128 0.55 -34.65 -2.59
C VAL A 128 -0.77 -35.01 -3.29
N GLU A 129 -1.88 -34.47 -2.81
CA GLU A 129 -3.23 -34.64 -3.39
C GLU A 129 -3.53 -33.65 -4.53
N ASP A 130 -2.54 -32.87 -4.97
CA ASP A 130 -2.67 -31.84 -6.00
C ASP A 130 -3.72 -30.75 -5.71
N ARG A 131 -3.90 -30.43 -4.43
CA ARG A 131 -4.84 -29.40 -3.93
C ARG A 131 -4.12 -28.09 -3.54
N ARG A 132 -3.03 -27.72 -4.26
CA ARG A 132 -2.24 -26.51 -3.99
C ARG A 132 -3.09 -25.24 -4.04
N HIS A 133 -4.17 -25.21 -4.82
CA HIS A 133 -5.13 -24.12 -4.90
C HIS A 133 -5.94 -23.91 -3.62
N GLU A 134 -5.94 -24.86 -2.69
CA GLU A 134 -6.52 -24.71 -1.36
C GLU A 134 -5.53 -24.17 -0.32
N LEU A 135 -4.26 -23.95 -0.70
CA LEU A 135 -3.26 -23.29 0.15
C LEU A 135 -3.24 -21.81 -0.19
N MET A 136 -3.46 -20.96 0.80
CA MET A 136 -3.60 -19.52 0.56
C MET A 136 -2.80 -18.71 1.57
N TYR A 137 -2.12 -17.69 1.07
CA TYR A 137 -1.38 -16.73 1.87
C TYR A 137 -1.82 -15.32 1.54
N HIS A 138 -2.32 -14.61 2.55
CA HIS A 138 -2.60 -13.19 2.43
C HIS A 138 -1.66 -12.36 3.31
N VAL A 139 -1.11 -11.32 2.71
CA VAL A 139 -0.15 -10.44 3.35
C VAL A 139 -0.54 -8.98 3.21
N GLY A 140 -0.45 -8.24 4.28
CA GLY A 140 -0.64 -6.80 4.25
C GLY A 140 0.50 -6.08 3.51
N ARG A 141 1.72 -6.62 3.61
CA ARG A 141 2.88 -6.04 2.93
C ARG A 141 4.03 -7.05 2.83
N PRO A 142 4.32 -7.55 1.62
CA PRO A 142 5.46 -8.44 1.40
C PRO A 142 6.79 -7.67 1.50
N GLY A 143 7.90 -8.40 1.67
CA GLY A 143 9.25 -7.86 1.55
C GLY A 143 9.66 -7.60 0.11
N GLU A 144 10.71 -6.82 -0.08
CA GLU A 144 11.21 -6.43 -1.41
C GLU A 144 12.19 -7.45 -2.01
N ASP A 145 12.81 -8.27 -1.19
CA ASP A 145 13.69 -9.34 -1.65
C ASP A 145 12.97 -10.51 -2.31
N GLY A 146 11.63 -10.50 -2.28
CA GLY A 146 10.79 -11.55 -2.84
C GLY A 146 10.80 -12.85 -2.06
N TYR A 147 11.18 -12.84 -0.77
CA TYR A 147 11.32 -14.08 0.00
C TYR A 147 10.01 -14.86 0.10
N VAL A 148 8.89 -14.18 0.29
CA VAL A 148 7.55 -14.82 0.28
C VAL A 148 7.24 -15.43 -1.09
N ASN A 149 7.60 -14.76 -2.17
CA ASN A 149 7.45 -15.30 -3.52
C ASN A 149 8.27 -16.60 -3.67
N ARG A 150 9.48 -16.65 -3.10
CA ARG A 150 10.29 -17.88 -3.06
C ARG A 150 9.53 -19.02 -2.38
N VAL A 151 8.88 -18.76 -1.25
CA VAL A 151 8.12 -19.77 -0.50
C VAL A 151 6.96 -20.29 -1.33
N LEU A 152 6.11 -19.39 -1.83
CA LEU A 152 4.94 -19.75 -2.63
C LEU A 152 5.36 -20.50 -3.92
N GLN A 153 6.36 -19.99 -4.62
CA GLN A 153 6.88 -20.65 -5.82
C GLN A 153 7.48 -22.02 -5.53
N ALA A 154 8.24 -22.15 -4.43
CA ALA A 154 8.81 -23.45 -4.03
C ALA A 154 7.73 -24.50 -3.70
N TRP A 155 6.61 -24.06 -3.16
CA TRP A 155 5.47 -24.95 -2.88
C TRP A 155 4.56 -25.17 -4.10
N GLY A 156 4.76 -24.40 -5.17
CA GLY A 156 3.90 -24.39 -6.34
C GLY A 156 2.53 -23.76 -6.07
N VAL A 157 2.45 -22.81 -5.14
CA VAL A 157 1.23 -22.10 -4.71
C VAL A 157 1.16 -20.74 -5.40
N ASP A 158 -0.02 -20.39 -5.92
CA ASP A 158 -0.27 -19.07 -6.49
C ASP A 158 -0.49 -18.01 -5.39
N GLY A 159 -0.19 -16.76 -5.69
CA GLY A 159 -0.36 -15.62 -4.80
C GLY A 159 0.88 -14.74 -4.74
N HIS A 160 0.70 -13.51 -4.31
CA HIS A 160 1.80 -12.55 -4.13
C HIS A 160 1.43 -11.35 -3.27
N ASN A 161 0.36 -10.63 -3.60
CA ASN A 161 0.07 -9.32 -3.02
C ASN A 161 -1.43 -9.11 -2.80
N SER A 162 -1.87 -9.40 -1.61
CA SER A 162 -3.28 -9.36 -1.20
C SER A 162 -3.79 -7.95 -0.86
N HIS A 163 -2.90 -6.96 -0.83
CA HIS A 163 -3.23 -5.62 -0.34
C HIS A 163 -3.59 -4.62 -1.45
N THR A 164 -3.05 -4.78 -2.66
CA THR A 164 -3.03 -3.67 -3.64
C THR A 164 -4.41 -3.34 -4.20
N ASN A 165 -5.34 -4.29 -4.29
CA ASN A 165 -6.71 -4.04 -4.75
C ASN A 165 -7.61 -3.28 -3.74
N VAL A 166 -7.17 -3.13 -2.50
CA VAL A 166 -7.76 -2.19 -1.54
C VAL A 166 -6.90 -0.92 -1.35
N CYS A 167 -5.89 -0.72 -2.20
CA CYS A 167 -4.89 0.33 -2.06
C CYS A 167 -4.74 1.21 -3.29
N SER A 168 -4.23 0.68 -4.40
CA SER A 168 -3.73 1.50 -5.52
C SER A 168 -3.80 0.82 -6.89
N SER A 169 -4.52 -0.28 -7.06
CA SER A 169 -4.56 -1.00 -8.32
C SER A 169 -5.12 -0.15 -9.48
N SER A 170 -6.11 0.70 -9.21
CA SER A 170 -6.62 1.66 -10.20
C SER A 170 -5.54 2.61 -10.72
N ALA A 171 -4.79 3.27 -9.81
CA ALA A 171 -3.71 4.17 -10.23
C ALA A 171 -2.65 3.43 -11.03
N ARG A 172 -2.28 2.22 -10.59
CA ARG A 172 -1.28 1.39 -11.29
C ARG A 172 -1.75 0.97 -12.67
N LEU A 173 -2.99 0.53 -12.80
CA LEU A 173 -3.55 0.18 -14.11
C LEU A 173 -3.57 1.40 -15.06
N GLY A 174 -4.00 2.57 -14.58
CA GLY A 174 -4.01 3.78 -15.39
C GLY A 174 -2.64 4.16 -15.94
N HIS A 175 -1.58 4.04 -15.15
CA HIS A 175 -0.20 4.24 -15.61
C HIS A 175 0.25 3.13 -16.57
N PHE A 176 -0.06 1.88 -16.24
CA PHE A 176 0.37 0.72 -17.02
C PHE A 176 -0.21 0.75 -18.44
N LEU A 177 -1.48 1.08 -18.59
CA LEU A 177 -2.13 1.20 -19.90
C LEU A 177 -1.52 2.30 -20.80
N TRP A 178 -0.75 3.23 -20.24
CA TRP A 178 0.01 4.22 -21.01
C TRP A 178 1.40 3.73 -21.42
N THR A 179 2.11 3.07 -20.50
CA THR A 179 3.58 2.94 -20.58
C THR A 179 4.08 1.51 -20.48
N GLY A 180 3.23 0.56 -20.06
CA GLY A 180 3.66 -0.77 -19.66
C GLY A 180 4.44 -0.83 -18.34
N ALA A 181 4.41 0.28 -17.57
CA ALA A 181 4.96 0.34 -16.22
C ALA A 181 3.88 0.73 -15.21
N ASP A 182 3.82 0.03 -14.07
CA ASP A 182 2.69 0.13 -13.15
C ASP A 182 2.66 1.41 -12.30
N ARG A 183 3.76 2.15 -12.23
CA ARG A 183 3.84 3.44 -11.53
C ARG A 183 5.09 4.23 -11.92
N PRO A 184 4.98 5.55 -11.92
CA PRO A 184 6.11 6.43 -12.21
C PRO A 184 6.90 6.79 -10.94
N SER A 185 8.16 7.19 -11.15
CA SER A 185 9.01 7.81 -10.13
C SER A 185 9.15 9.31 -10.42
N PRO A 186 8.55 10.18 -9.62
CA PRO A 186 8.62 11.62 -9.86
C PRO A 186 9.96 12.21 -9.38
N ASP A 187 10.50 13.17 -10.14
CA ASP A 187 11.68 13.95 -9.76
C ASP A 187 11.30 15.34 -9.23
N HIS A 188 10.54 15.35 -8.15
CA HIS A 188 10.03 16.58 -7.53
C HIS A 188 11.12 17.61 -7.16
N ALA A 189 12.30 17.15 -6.79
CA ALA A 189 13.39 18.05 -6.36
C ALA A 189 13.91 18.98 -7.47
N ASN A 190 13.79 18.57 -8.73
CA ASN A 190 14.25 19.32 -9.89
C ASN A 190 13.09 19.87 -10.74
N ALA A 191 11.84 19.66 -10.34
CA ALA A 191 10.66 20.14 -11.06
C ALA A 191 10.55 21.66 -11.01
N ARG A 192 9.92 22.22 -12.04
CA ARG A 192 9.46 23.63 -12.06
C ARG A 192 8.00 23.75 -11.65
N THR A 193 7.19 22.75 -11.96
CA THR A 193 5.82 22.63 -11.47
C THR A 193 5.57 21.22 -10.99
N ILE A 194 4.96 21.11 -9.80
CA ILE A 194 4.58 19.87 -9.17
C ILE A 194 3.06 19.86 -9.02
N LEU A 195 2.38 18.90 -9.65
CA LEU A 195 0.95 18.67 -9.48
C LEU A 195 0.72 17.45 -8.62
N LEU A 196 0.11 17.63 -7.47
CA LEU A 196 -0.29 16.54 -6.58
C LEU A 196 -1.81 16.34 -6.68
N LEU A 197 -2.22 15.14 -7.07
CA LEU A 197 -3.61 14.75 -7.17
C LEU A 197 -3.98 13.85 -5.99
N SER A 198 -4.73 14.38 -5.03
CA SER A 198 -5.17 13.67 -3.81
C SER A 198 -4.03 12.99 -3.05
N SER A 199 -2.85 13.58 -3.05
CA SER A 199 -1.64 13.03 -2.42
C SER A 199 -1.32 13.75 -1.13
N HIS A 200 -1.55 13.07 0.00
CA HIS A 200 -1.38 13.56 1.34
C HIS A 200 0.02 13.20 1.89
N LEU A 201 1.01 14.03 1.65
CA LEU A 201 2.42 13.68 1.79
C LEU A 201 2.95 13.73 3.22
N GLU A 202 2.42 14.58 4.07
CA GLU A 202 2.83 14.71 5.46
C GLU A 202 2.47 13.50 6.32
N SER A 203 1.60 12.62 5.84
CA SER A 203 1.26 11.40 6.56
C SER A 203 2.43 10.42 6.73
N GLY A 204 3.54 10.66 6.05
CA GLY A 204 4.74 9.82 6.08
C GLY A 204 4.59 8.45 5.45
N HIS A 205 3.44 8.16 4.85
CA HIS A 205 3.20 6.90 4.16
C HIS A 205 3.61 7.03 2.70
N TYR A 206 4.57 6.23 2.23
CA TYR A 206 5.17 6.28 0.89
C TYR A 206 5.99 7.54 0.64
N PHE A 207 5.70 8.59 1.36
CA PHE A 207 5.90 9.94 0.89
C PHE A 207 6.87 10.75 1.72
N ASN A 208 7.40 10.22 2.83
CA ASN A 208 8.41 10.97 3.55
C ASN A 208 9.60 11.36 2.66
N PRO A 209 10.17 10.47 1.81
CA PRO A 209 11.14 10.86 0.80
C PRO A 209 10.59 11.84 -0.23
N HIS A 210 9.36 11.66 -0.70
CA HIS A 210 8.71 12.60 -1.65
C HIS A 210 8.49 13.96 -1.02
N ALA A 211 7.98 14.03 0.23
CA ALA A 211 7.80 15.29 0.92
C ALA A 211 9.10 16.11 1.01
N GLN A 212 10.23 15.44 1.29
CA GLN A 212 11.54 16.10 1.27
C GLN A 212 11.86 16.69 -0.11
N ARG A 213 11.66 15.93 -1.20
CA ARG A 213 11.95 16.37 -2.57
C ARG A 213 11.02 17.49 -3.02
N ILE A 214 9.77 17.48 -2.58
CA ILE A 214 8.82 18.58 -2.85
C ILE A 214 9.28 19.85 -2.15
N ILE A 215 9.67 19.78 -0.89
CA ILE A 215 10.23 20.96 -0.18
C ILE A 215 11.51 21.45 -0.86
N GLU A 216 12.38 20.54 -1.32
CA GLU A 216 13.56 20.92 -2.10
C GLU A 216 13.17 21.63 -3.42
N GLY A 217 12.19 21.10 -4.14
CA GLY A 217 11.66 21.73 -5.37
C GLY A 217 11.09 23.12 -5.09
N LYS A 218 10.22 23.25 -4.08
CA LYS A 218 9.69 24.57 -3.67
C LYS A 218 10.78 25.55 -3.27
N SER A 219 11.80 25.11 -2.53
CA SER A 219 12.94 25.95 -2.13
C SER A 219 13.76 26.44 -3.32
N ARG A 220 13.65 25.77 -4.47
CA ARG A 220 14.26 26.16 -5.75
C ARG A 220 13.30 26.94 -6.66
N GLY A 221 12.09 27.27 -6.18
CA GLY A 221 11.11 28.05 -6.91
C GLY A 221 10.08 27.24 -7.70
N ALA A 222 9.93 25.94 -7.43
CA ALA A 222 8.88 25.14 -8.05
C ALA A 222 7.49 25.58 -7.57
N THR A 223 6.54 25.71 -8.53
CA THR A 223 5.12 25.91 -8.23
C THR A 223 4.49 24.60 -7.76
N LEU A 224 3.86 24.60 -6.61
CA LEU A 224 3.14 23.43 -6.07
C LEU A 224 1.63 23.62 -6.25
N ILE A 225 1.03 22.78 -7.08
CA ILE A 225 -0.41 22.69 -7.31
C ILE A 225 -0.92 21.45 -6.56
N VAL A 226 -1.96 21.60 -5.74
CA VAL A 226 -2.58 20.50 -4.99
C VAL A 226 -4.06 20.43 -5.28
N VAL A 227 -4.53 19.30 -5.81
CA VAL A 227 -5.94 18.97 -6.00
C VAL A 227 -6.37 18.04 -4.86
N ASP A 228 -7.15 18.54 -3.93
CA ASP A 228 -7.66 17.81 -2.76
C ASP A 228 -8.92 18.52 -2.25
N PRO A 229 -10.06 17.83 -2.06
CA PRO A 229 -11.28 18.43 -1.52
C PRO A 229 -11.12 18.94 -0.09
N ARG A 230 -10.08 18.51 0.61
CA ARG A 230 -9.74 18.92 1.97
C ARG A 230 -8.53 19.85 2.00
N LEU A 231 -8.59 20.87 2.85
CA LEU A 231 -7.42 21.67 3.21
C LEU A 231 -6.49 20.83 4.13
N SER A 232 -5.79 19.89 3.54
CA SER A 232 -4.79 19.09 4.24
C SER A 232 -3.53 19.92 4.54
N ASN A 233 -2.61 19.41 5.38
CA ASN A 233 -1.33 20.09 5.62
C ASN A 233 -0.53 20.21 4.30
N THR A 234 -0.69 19.28 3.37
CA THR A 234 -0.09 19.38 2.03
C THR A 234 -0.75 20.51 1.23
N SER A 235 -2.07 20.58 1.22
CA SER A 235 -2.83 21.65 0.54
C SER A 235 -2.49 23.03 1.11
N ALA A 236 -2.27 23.12 2.42
CA ALA A 236 -1.87 24.37 3.09
C ALA A 236 -0.45 24.85 2.71
N LYS A 237 0.34 24.03 2.01
CA LYS A 237 1.67 24.39 1.46
C LYS A 237 1.65 24.68 -0.04
N ALA A 238 0.51 24.49 -0.69
CA ALA A 238 0.34 24.74 -2.12
C ALA A 238 0.44 26.23 -2.45
N ASP A 239 0.99 26.52 -3.61
CA ASP A 239 0.89 27.84 -4.25
C ASP A 239 -0.50 27.99 -4.89
N LEU A 240 -1.06 26.86 -5.35
CA LEU A 240 -2.40 26.79 -5.92
C LEU A 240 -3.13 25.56 -5.35
N TRP A 241 -4.08 25.75 -4.45
CA TRP A 241 -4.98 24.72 -3.97
C TRP A 241 -6.26 24.70 -4.79
N LEU A 242 -6.62 23.53 -5.31
CA LEU A 242 -7.78 23.29 -6.16
C LEU A 242 -8.71 22.27 -5.47
N PRO A 243 -9.73 22.73 -4.71
CA PRO A 243 -10.65 21.87 -3.98
C PRO A 243 -11.72 21.25 -4.89
N ALA A 244 -11.32 20.30 -5.73
CA ALA A 244 -12.25 19.63 -6.64
C ALA A 244 -13.29 18.79 -5.87
N LYS A 245 -14.54 18.78 -6.36
CA LYS A 245 -15.51 17.77 -5.93
C LYS A 245 -14.98 16.39 -6.26
N PRO A 246 -15.01 15.41 -5.33
CA PRO A 246 -14.48 14.08 -5.58
C PRO A 246 -15.12 13.40 -6.79
N GLY A 247 -14.30 12.71 -7.60
CA GLY A 247 -14.72 12.05 -8.84
C GLY A 247 -14.77 12.97 -10.06
N SER A 248 -14.64 14.29 -9.89
CA SER A 248 -14.62 15.26 -11.00
C SER A 248 -13.22 15.60 -11.50
N GLU A 249 -12.18 15.05 -10.89
CA GLU A 249 -10.78 15.34 -11.23
C GLU A 249 -10.46 15.08 -12.70
N GLY A 250 -11.13 14.11 -13.32
CA GLY A 250 -10.99 13.85 -14.77
C GLY A 250 -11.39 15.05 -15.61
N ALA A 251 -12.47 15.75 -15.27
CA ALA A 251 -12.91 16.96 -15.99
C ALA A 251 -11.89 18.09 -15.86
N LEU A 252 -11.32 18.30 -14.64
CA LEU A 252 -10.25 19.28 -14.41
C LEU A 252 -9.03 18.98 -15.30
N LEU A 253 -8.56 17.74 -15.28
CA LEU A 253 -7.34 17.34 -16.01
C LEU A 253 -7.52 17.43 -17.52
N LEU A 254 -8.70 17.08 -18.06
CA LEU A 254 -9.00 17.22 -19.47
C LEU A 254 -9.17 18.69 -19.89
N ALA A 255 -9.70 19.55 -19.03
CA ALA A 255 -9.77 20.99 -19.31
C ALA A 255 -8.35 21.60 -19.38
N ILE A 256 -7.44 21.19 -18.50
CA ILE A 256 -6.03 21.57 -18.58
C ILE A 256 -5.39 21.05 -19.87
N ALA A 257 -5.60 19.77 -20.20
CA ALA A 257 -5.07 19.17 -21.42
C ALA A 257 -5.56 19.89 -22.68
N ARG A 258 -6.87 20.16 -22.76
CA ARG A 258 -7.46 20.93 -23.87
C ARG A 258 -6.82 22.31 -23.98
N TYR A 259 -6.70 23.04 -22.88
CA TYR A 259 -6.09 24.37 -22.88
C TYR A 259 -4.66 24.33 -23.46
N LEU A 260 -3.85 23.35 -23.05
CA LEU A 260 -2.48 23.17 -23.56
C LEU A 260 -2.47 22.89 -25.06
N VAL A 261 -3.37 22.02 -25.54
CA VAL A 261 -3.46 21.68 -26.97
C VAL A 261 -3.96 22.86 -27.81
N GLU A 262 -4.99 23.56 -27.36
CA GLU A 262 -5.56 24.69 -28.11
C GLU A 262 -4.62 25.90 -28.23
N THR A 263 -3.88 26.16 -27.16
CA THR A 263 -2.90 27.26 -27.12
C THR A 263 -1.53 26.85 -27.68
N GLY A 264 -1.36 25.58 -28.10
CA GLY A 264 -0.10 25.10 -28.65
C GLY A 264 1.03 24.99 -27.60
N LYS A 265 0.68 24.99 -26.29
CA LYS A 265 1.63 24.99 -25.17
C LYS A 265 1.94 23.57 -24.69
N TYR A 266 2.23 22.67 -25.64
CA TYR A 266 2.59 21.28 -25.33
C TYR A 266 3.80 20.85 -26.19
N ASN A 267 4.44 19.74 -25.82
CA ASN A 267 5.60 19.22 -26.56
C ASN A 267 5.14 18.45 -27.80
N ARG A 268 4.83 19.17 -28.87
CA ARG A 268 4.29 18.62 -30.12
C ARG A 268 5.17 17.50 -30.70
N GLU A 269 6.50 17.69 -30.69
CA GLU A 269 7.45 16.72 -31.24
C GLU A 269 7.49 15.43 -30.44
N PHE A 270 7.47 15.49 -29.11
CA PHE A 270 7.41 14.32 -28.27
C PHE A 270 6.13 13.51 -28.51
N VAL A 271 4.97 14.18 -28.56
CA VAL A 271 3.67 13.54 -28.81
C VAL A 271 3.67 12.89 -30.20
N ARG A 272 4.15 13.59 -31.24
CA ARG A 272 4.24 13.06 -32.61
C ARG A 272 5.07 11.77 -32.68
N ARG A 273 6.18 11.71 -31.98
CA ARG A 273 7.11 10.58 -32.02
C ARG A 273 6.62 9.38 -31.20
N TRP A 274 6.08 9.62 -30.03
CA TRP A 274 5.93 8.58 -29.02
C TRP A 274 4.48 8.12 -28.76
N VAL A 275 3.46 8.88 -29.16
CA VAL A 275 2.05 8.49 -28.97
C VAL A 275 1.57 7.66 -30.18
N ASN A 276 0.71 6.68 -29.92
CA ASN A 276 0.08 5.85 -30.97
C ASN A 276 -1.10 6.55 -31.65
N TRP A 277 -0.90 7.80 -32.07
CA TRP A 277 -1.94 8.65 -32.67
C TRP A 277 -2.47 8.10 -33.99
N GLU A 278 -1.66 7.36 -34.76
CA GLU A 278 -2.07 6.72 -36.00
C GLU A 278 -3.20 5.71 -35.73
N THR A 279 -3.08 4.92 -34.67
CA THR A 279 -4.09 3.96 -34.23
C THR A 279 -5.39 4.67 -33.83
N TYR A 280 -5.29 5.83 -33.19
CA TYR A 280 -6.47 6.62 -32.81
C TYR A 280 -7.23 7.13 -34.03
N LEU A 281 -6.54 7.69 -35.02
CA LEU A 281 -7.17 8.16 -36.26
C LEU A 281 -7.82 7.00 -37.00
N GLU A 282 -7.15 5.86 -37.10
CA GLU A 282 -7.68 4.68 -37.78
C GLU A 282 -8.95 4.15 -37.13
N ALA A 283 -8.98 4.10 -35.80
CA ALA A 283 -10.08 3.52 -35.04
C ALA A 283 -11.28 4.46 -34.88
N SER A 284 -11.04 5.78 -34.75
CA SER A 284 -12.06 6.73 -34.30
C SER A 284 -12.35 7.85 -35.28
N TRP A 285 -11.42 8.19 -36.20
CA TRP A 285 -11.52 9.33 -37.12
C TRP A 285 -11.03 8.96 -38.51
N PRO A 286 -11.60 7.92 -39.15
CA PRO A 286 -11.11 7.44 -40.45
C PRO A 286 -11.27 8.45 -41.59
N GLU A 287 -12.11 9.49 -41.43
CA GLU A 287 -12.33 10.59 -42.37
C GLU A 287 -11.23 11.66 -42.34
N LEU A 288 -10.44 11.74 -41.28
CA LEU A 288 -9.34 12.69 -41.17
C LEU A 288 -8.06 12.16 -41.85
N PRO A 289 -7.22 13.06 -42.39
CA PRO A 289 -5.92 12.65 -42.91
C PRO A 289 -5.09 11.95 -41.88
N ARG A 290 -4.43 10.84 -42.25
CA ARG A 290 -3.51 10.10 -41.37
C ARG A 290 -2.18 10.85 -41.20
N THR A 291 -2.26 12.06 -40.71
CA THR A 291 -1.13 12.93 -40.37
C THR A 291 -1.22 13.35 -38.92
N PHE A 292 -0.12 13.88 -38.41
CA PHE A 292 -0.14 14.39 -37.04
C PHE A 292 -1.08 15.60 -36.88
N GLU A 293 -1.20 16.44 -37.93
CA GLU A 293 -2.18 17.53 -38.00
C GLU A 293 -3.63 17.01 -37.93
N GLY A 294 -3.91 15.87 -38.59
CA GLY A 294 -5.19 15.17 -38.46
C GLY A 294 -5.48 14.74 -37.04
N PHE A 295 -4.47 14.23 -36.35
CA PHE A 295 -4.58 13.89 -34.91
C PHE A 295 -4.83 15.14 -34.05
N GLU A 296 -4.16 16.26 -34.29
CA GLU A 296 -4.40 17.50 -33.56
C GLU A 296 -5.84 17.99 -33.73
N ILE A 297 -6.43 17.85 -34.93
CA ILE A 297 -7.83 18.15 -35.17
C ILE A 297 -8.73 17.21 -34.36
N ALA A 298 -8.50 15.89 -34.47
CA ALA A 298 -9.25 14.87 -33.73
C ALA A 298 -9.20 15.10 -32.22
N LEU A 299 -8.01 15.37 -31.69
CA LEU A 299 -7.81 15.61 -30.25
C LEU A 299 -8.56 16.83 -29.74
N LYS A 300 -8.59 17.92 -30.52
CA LYS A 300 -9.37 19.13 -30.21
C LYS A 300 -10.88 18.85 -30.20
N GLN A 301 -11.37 18.09 -31.18
CA GLN A 301 -12.78 17.69 -31.26
C GLN A 301 -13.18 16.74 -30.14
N GLU A 302 -12.34 15.71 -29.83
CA GLU A 302 -12.60 14.76 -28.75
C GLU A 302 -12.80 15.44 -27.40
N TYR A 303 -12.00 16.48 -27.13
CA TYR A 303 -12.05 17.19 -25.84
C TYR A 303 -12.75 18.56 -25.93
N GLU A 304 -13.54 18.82 -26.97
CA GLU A 304 -14.21 20.08 -27.18
C GLU A 304 -15.07 20.55 -25.99
N LEU A 305 -15.73 19.61 -25.33
CA LEU A 305 -16.57 19.87 -24.15
C LEU A 305 -15.77 20.38 -22.94
N PHE A 306 -14.53 19.95 -22.79
CA PHE A 306 -13.77 20.20 -21.56
C PHE A 306 -13.13 21.59 -21.54
N THR A 307 -13.97 22.64 -21.56
CA THR A 307 -13.49 24.00 -21.32
C THR A 307 -13.23 24.25 -19.84
N PRO A 308 -12.43 25.26 -19.48
CA PRO A 308 -12.31 25.66 -18.07
C PRO A 308 -13.65 25.97 -17.41
N GLU A 309 -14.61 26.53 -18.18
CA GLU A 309 -15.96 26.84 -17.69
C GLU A 309 -16.79 25.57 -17.45
N TYR A 310 -16.71 24.58 -18.33
CA TYR A 310 -17.33 23.27 -18.08
C TYR A 310 -16.74 22.62 -16.84
N ALA A 311 -15.42 22.63 -16.73
CA ALA A 311 -14.73 22.05 -15.57
C ALA A 311 -15.06 22.82 -14.27
N GLU A 312 -15.30 24.13 -14.31
CA GLU A 312 -15.80 24.91 -13.15
C GLU A 312 -17.13 24.35 -12.65
N ILE A 313 -18.07 24.07 -13.54
CA ILE A 313 -19.38 23.51 -13.18
C ILE A 313 -19.21 22.11 -12.54
N GLU A 314 -18.37 21.24 -13.13
CA GLU A 314 -18.16 19.89 -12.64
C GLU A 314 -17.41 19.84 -11.30
N THR A 315 -16.36 20.63 -11.19
CA THR A 315 -15.40 20.55 -10.07
C THR A 315 -15.69 21.52 -8.94
N GLY A 316 -16.38 22.62 -9.23
CA GLY A 316 -16.53 23.74 -8.31
C GLY A 316 -15.29 24.65 -8.25
N ILE A 317 -14.28 24.44 -9.10
CA ILE A 317 -13.07 25.26 -9.14
C ILE A 317 -13.25 26.36 -10.19
N PRO A 318 -13.04 27.65 -9.86
CA PRO A 318 -13.19 28.75 -10.83
C PRO A 318 -12.33 28.54 -12.09
N ALA A 319 -12.90 28.79 -13.27
CA ALA A 319 -12.24 28.61 -14.56
C ALA A 319 -10.90 29.35 -14.67
N GLU A 320 -10.79 30.53 -14.05
CA GLU A 320 -9.55 31.29 -13.98
C GLU A 320 -8.44 30.54 -13.26
N ARG A 321 -8.76 29.83 -12.14
CA ARG A 321 -7.80 29.02 -11.39
C ARG A 321 -7.36 27.78 -12.18
N ILE A 322 -8.25 27.24 -13.01
CA ILE A 322 -7.94 26.13 -13.93
C ILE A 322 -6.94 26.61 -15.01
N ARG A 323 -7.16 27.81 -15.57
CA ARG A 323 -6.21 28.42 -16.51
C ARG A 323 -4.86 28.71 -15.86
N GLU A 324 -4.86 29.24 -14.64
CA GLU A 324 -3.62 29.48 -13.87
C GLU A 324 -2.81 28.17 -13.70
N ALA A 325 -3.48 27.07 -13.36
CA ALA A 325 -2.84 25.76 -13.26
C ALA A 325 -2.27 25.29 -14.61
N ALA A 326 -3.02 25.46 -15.70
CA ALA A 326 -2.59 25.10 -17.06
C ALA A 326 -1.36 25.91 -17.49
N GLU A 327 -1.33 27.21 -17.22
CA GLU A 327 -0.17 28.08 -17.51
C GLU A 327 1.07 27.68 -16.69
N ALA A 328 0.91 27.36 -15.41
CA ALA A 328 2.01 26.90 -14.58
C ALA A 328 2.60 25.57 -15.10
N ILE A 329 1.75 24.66 -15.58
CA ILE A 329 2.18 23.40 -16.19
C ILE A 329 2.90 23.68 -17.53
N ALA A 330 2.33 24.54 -18.38
CA ALA A 330 2.94 24.94 -19.64
C ALA A 330 4.36 25.54 -19.44
N ALA A 331 4.50 26.42 -18.46
CA ALA A 331 5.77 27.06 -18.12
C ALA A 331 6.83 26.09 -17.62
N ALA A 332 6.45 24.93 -17.07
CA ALA A 332 7.38 23.90 -16.61
C ALA A 332 8.09 23.19 -17.77
N GLY A 333 7.44 23.05 -18.93
CA GLY A 333 7.95 22.23 -20.01
C GLY A 333 8.14 20.79 -19.56
N THR A 334 9.28 20.18 -19.90
CA THR A 334 9.61 18.81 -19.50
C THR A 334 9.90 18.64 -17.99
N ALA A 335 10.09 19.74 -17.26
CA ALA A 335 10.31 19.73 -15.81
C ALA A 335 8.97 19.78 -15.04
N PHE A 336 7.96 19.09 -15.55
CA PHE A 336 6.65 18.87 -14.93
C PHE A 336 6.62 17.54 -14.21
N SER A 337 6.42 17.58 -12.90
CA SER A 337 6.37 16.39 -12.05
C SER A 337 5.00 16.24 -11.41
N THR A 338 4.51 15.01 -11.29
CA THR A 338 3.21 14.74 -10.68
C THR A 338 3.22 13.47 -9.85
N HIS A 339 2.26 13.36 -8.94
CA HIS A 339 2.00 12.15 -8.17
C HIS A 339 0.53 11.99 -7.86
N SER A 340 0.02 10.78 -8.09
CA SER A 340 -1.28 10.29 -7.63
C SER A 340 -1.12 8.86 -7.19
N TRP A 341 -1.72 8.49 -6.06
CA TRP A 341 -1.57 7.13 -5.56
C TRP A 341 -2.89 6.51 -5.10
N ARG A 342 -3.68 7.26 -4.37
CA ARG A 342 -4.94 6.83 -3.78
C ARG A 342 -6.00 7.90 -4.00
N ALA A 343 -7.04 7.83 -3.21
CA ALA A 343 -8.15 8.76 -3.16
C ALA A 343 -8.81 8.92 -4.52
N ALA A 344 -8.49 9.92 -5.31
CA ALA A 344 -9.12 10.13 -6.61
C ALA A 344 -9.14 8.87 -7.50
N ALA A 345 -8.00 8.16 -7.60
CA ALA A 345 -7.90 6.95 -8.41
C ALA A 345 -8.54 5.71 -7.78
N SER A 346 -8.69 5.65 -6.46
CA SER A 346 -9.19 4.47 -5.73
C SER A 346 -10.54 4.71 -5.06
N GLY A 347 -11.05 5.93 -5.08
CA GLY A 347 -12.33 6.30 -4.50
C GLY A 347 -13.52 5.92 -5.38
N HIS A 348 -13.33 5.96 -6.68
CA HIS A 348 -14.43 5.91 -7.64
C HIS A 348 -14.32 4.75 -8.62
N LEU A 349 -15.46 4.30 -9.08
CA LEU A 349 -15.61 3.51 -10.30
C LEU A 349 -14.94 4.28 -11.44
N TRP A 350 -14.16 3.60 -12.26
CA TRP A 350 -13.33 4.19 -13.34
C TRP A 350 -12.20 5.10 -12.85
N GLY A 351 -11.80 5.04 -11.57
CA GLY A 351 -10.73 5.88 -11.04
C GLY A 351 -9.38 5.74 -11.77
N TRP A 352 -9.12 4.64 -12.45
CA TRP A 352 -7.96 4.45 -13.32
C TRP A 352 -7.97 5.40 -14.53
N GLN A 353 -9.15 5.86 -15.00
CA GLN A 353 -9.27 6.90 -16.02
C GLN A 353 -8.77 8.26 -15.52
N ILE A 354 -9.02 8.59 -14.26
CA ILE A 354 -8.47 9.81 -13.64
C ILE A 354 -6.94 9.78 -13.73
N THR A 355 -6.32 8.64 -13.46
CA THR A 355 -4.87 8.47 -13.61
C THR A 355 -4.44 8.57 -15.07
N ARG A 356 -5.21 8.05 -16.02
CA ARG A 356 -4.93 8.22 -17.45
C ARG A 356 -5.00 9.68 -17.88
N CYS A 357 -5.99 10.44 -17.40
CA CYS A 357 -6.10 11.88 -17.65
C CYS A 357 -4.92 12.65 -17.05
N LEU A 358 -4.48 12.29 -15.83
CA LEU A 358 -3.29 12.90 -15.22
C LEU A 358 -2.03 12.61 -16.04
N TYR A 359 -1.89 11.38 -16.51
CA TYR A 359 -0.72 10.99 -17.28
C TYR A 359 -0.72 11.59 -18.70
N LEU A 360 -1.89 11.91 -19.24
CA LEU A 360 -2.01 12.69 -20.48
C LEU A 360 -1.26 14.02 -20.37
N LEU A 361 -1.33 14.72 -19.23
CA LEU A 361 -0.57 15.95 -19.02
C LEU A 361 0.95 15.70 -19.05
N VAL A 362 1.42 14.60 -18.45
CA VAL A 362 2.85 14.19 -18.48
C VAL A 362 3.31 13.94 -19.91
N VAL A 363 2.47 13.28 -20.71
CA VAL A 363 2.73 12.99 -22.13
C VAL A 363 2.74 14.26 -22.97
N LEU A 364 1.74 15.14 -22.80
CA LEU A 364 1.66 16.42 -23.51
C LEU A 364 2.89 17.30 -23.22
N MET A 365 3.39 17.27 -21.99
CA MET A 365 4.60 18.04 -21.63
C MET A 365 5.91 17.36 -22.05
N GLY A 366 5.88 16.09 -22.49
CA GLY A 366 7.09 15.31 -22.82
C GLY A 366 7.97 15.06 -21.61
N ALA A 367 7.40 14.93 -20.43
CA ALA A 367 8.13 14.93 -19.15
C ALA A 367 8.65 13.53 -18.74
N ILE A 368 8.58 12.52 -19.62
CA ILE A 368 8.97 11.14 -19.32
C ILE A 368 10.49 10.97 -19.48
N GLY A 369 11.15 10.50 -18.42
CA GLY A 369 12.60 10.29 -18.40
C GLY A 369 13.43 11.58 -18.38
N GLU A 370 12.79 12.70 -18.10
CA GLU A 370 13.41 14.03 -18.06
C GLU A 370 13.70 14.49 -16.65
N ARG A 371 14.74 15.33 -16.51
CA ARG A 371 15.07 15.95 -15.24
C ARG A 371 13.93 16.87 -14.78
N GLY A 372 13.46 16.65 -13.55
CA GLY A 372 12.30 17.37 -13.01
C GLY A 372 10.95 16.85 -13.52
N GLY A 373 10.96 15.82 -14.35
CA GLY A 373 9.79 15.13 -14.86
C GLY A 373 9.46 13.85 -14.08
N VAL A 374 9.13 12.79 -14.82
CA VAL A 374 8.66 11.51 -14.28
C VAL A 374 9.42 10.36 -14.92
N ASN A 375 10.01 9.49 -14.10
CA ASN A 375 10.71 8.30 -14.57
C ASN A 375 9.84 7.06 -14.46
N LEU A 376 10.09 6.07 -15.31
CA LEU A 376 9.42 4.77 -15.24
C LEU A 376 9.93 3.95 -14.05
N HIS A 377 9.03 3.19 -13.42
CA HIS A 377 9.31 2.39 -12.23
C HIS A 377 10.59 1.55 -12.31
N HIS A 378 10.75 0.78 -13.37
CA HIS A 378 11.86 -0.17 -13.53
C HIS A 378 13.25 0.49 -13.60
N THR A 379 13.33 1.80 -13.77
CA THR A 379 14.60 2.52 -13.88
C THR A 379 15.11 3.06 -12.55
N ASN A 380 14.22 3.25 -11.58
CA ASN A 380 14.56 3.89 -10.30
C ASN A 380 14.54 2.93 -9.11
N LYS A 381 13.74 1.88 -9.16
CA LYS A 381 13.72 0.85 -8.13
C LYS A 381 14.80 -0.19 -8.41
N PHE A 382 15.60 -0.52 -7.41
CA PHE A 382 16.56 -1.62 -7.47
C PHE A 382 16.13 -2.77 -6.58
N VAL A 383 15.98 -3.97 -7.17
CA VAL A 383 15.67 -5.20 -6.46
C VAL A 383 16.77 -6.22 -6.74
N PRO A 384 17.55 -6.65 -5.75
CA PRO A 384 18.61 -7.62 -5.94
C PRO A 384 18.04 -8.99 -6.35
N ARG A 385 18.80 -9.74 -7.11
CA ARG A 385 18.43 -11.11 -7.52
C ARG A 385 18.63 -12.06 -6.34
N PRO A 386 17.63 -12.90 -6.01
CA PRO A 386 17.77 -13.88 -4.94
C PRO A 386 18.62 -15.07 -5.37
N TYR A 387 19.23 -15.73 -4.38
CA TYR A 387 19.91 -17.01 -4.55
C TYR A 387 18.92 -18.11 -4.99
N ASN A 388 19.30 -18.94 -6.00
CA ASN A 388 18.56 -20.12 -6.45
C ASN A 388 17.03 -19.95 -6.42
N PRO A 389 16.45 -19.06 -7.25
CA PRO A 389 15.01 -18.81 -7.22
C PRO A 389 14.23 -20.02 -7.74
N PRO A 390 13.15 -20.45 -7.08
CA PRO A 390 12.27 -21.47 -7.63
C PRO A 390 11.55 -20.97 -8.88
N PRO A 391 11.13 -21.88 -9.78
CA PRO A 391 10.35 -21.51 -10.95
C PRO A 391 8.98 -20.93 -10.52
N PRO A 392 8.36 -20.09 -11.36
CA PRO A 392 7.01 -19.63 -11.10
C PRO A 392 6.02 -20.80 -11.16
N PRO A 393 4.90 -20.75 -10.41
CA PRO A 393 3.87 -21.77 -10.47
C PRO A 393 3.17 -21.77 -11.86
N GLU A 394 2.72 -22.92 -12.27
CA GLU A 394 2.15 -23.14 -13.61
C GLU A 394 0.62 -23.02 -13.65
N TYR A 395 -0.03 -22.75 -12.53
CA TYR A 395 -1.47 -22.67 -12.49
C TYR A 395 -2.00 -21.41 -11.83
N TRP A 396 -3.30 -21.13 -12.03
CA TRP A 396 -3.99 -19.96 -11.49
C TRP A 396 -4.98 -20.38 -10.41
N ASN A 397 -4.97 -19.63 -9.30
CA ASN A 397 -5.99 -19.76 -8.28
C ASN A 397 -7.14 -18.78 -8.58
N GLU A 398 -8.31 -19.32 -8.93
CA GLU A 398 -9.51 -18.53 -9.22
C GLU A 398 -10.05 -17.75 -8.02
N LEU A 399 -9.72 -18.17 -6.80
CA LEU A 399 -10.09 -17.41 -5.60
C LEU A 399 -9.23 -16.14 -5.42
N LEU A 400 -8.05 -16.10 -6.05
CA LEU A 400 -7.14 -14.95 -6.02
C LEU A 400 -7.26 -14.09 -7.28
N PHE A 401 -7.29 -14.73 -8.44
CA PHE A 401 -7.29 -14.10 -9.77
C PHE A 401 -8.47 -14.61 -10.59
N PRO A 402 -9.71 -14.20 -10.24
CA PRO A 402 -10.90 -14.71 -10.90
C PRO A 402 -10.99 -14.25 -12.35
N LYS A 403 -11.62 -15.06 -13.18
CA LYS A 403 -11.82 -14.79 -14.60
C LYS A 403 -12.63 -13.53 -14.90
N GLU A 404 -13.41 -13.08 -13.95
CA GLU A 404 -14.22 -11.85 -14.03
C GLU A 404 -13.38 -10.58 -14.15
N PHE A 405 -12.11 -10.64 -13.72
CA PHE A 405 -11.20 -9.48 -13.71
C PHE A 405 -9.91 -9.75 -14.49
N PRO A 406 -9.98 -9.98 -15.81
CA PRO A 406 -8.80 -10.33 -16.62
C PRO A 406 -7.76 -9.20 -16.68
N LEU A 407 -8.15 -7.96 -16.44
CA LEU A 407 -7.26 -6.79 -16.43
C LEU A 407 -6.80 -6.37 -15.03
N ALA A 408 -7.23 -7.05 -13.96
CA ALA A 408 -6.76 -6.76 -12.62
C ALA A 408 -5.30 -7.24 -12.43
N PHE A 409 -4.45 -6.36 -11.90
CA PHE A 409 -3.02 -6.66 -11.68
C PHE A 409 -2.76 -7.56 -10.47
N PHE A 410 -3.61 -7.48 -9.44
CA PHE A 410 -3.34 -8.04 -8.12
C PHE A 410 -4.48 -8.92 -7.66
N GLU A 411 -4.22 -9.67 -6.59
CA GLU A 411 -5.19 -10.58 -5.98
C GLU A 411 -6.47 -9.86 -5.56
N MET A 412 -7.61 -10.45 -5.90
CA MET A 412 -8.94 -9.95 -5.50
C MET A 412 -9.28 -10.39 -4.07
N SER A 413 -8.33 -10.23 -3.14
CA SER A 413 -8.39 -10.78 -1.78
C SER A 413 -9.63 -10.36 -0.98
N PHE A 414 -10.14 -9.15 -1.19
CA PHE A 414 -11.32 -8.65 -0.50
C PHE A 414 -12.64 -9.29 -1.00
N LEU A 415 -12.63 -10.01 -2.12
CA LEU A 415 -13.77 -10.78 -2.64
C LEU A 415 -13.83 -12.19 -2.05
N LEU A 416 -12.76 -12.69 -1.44
CA LEU A 416 -12.67 -14.06 -0.95
C LEU A 416 -13.86 -14.49 -0.10
N PRO A 417 -14.36 -13.70 0.87
CA PRO A 417 -15.49 -14.16 1.69
C PRO A 417 -16.77 -14.36 0.86
N HIS A 418 -17.03 -13.52 -0.13
CA HIS A 418 -18.19 -13.70 -1.02
C HIS A 418 -18.04 -14.92 -1.91
N PHE A 419 -16.84 -15.17 -2.47
CA PHE A 419 -16.54 -16.37 -3.25
C PHE A 419 -16.75 -17.66 -2.46
N LEU A 420 -16.31 -17.69 -1.21
CA LEU A 420 -16.50 -18.83 -0.32
C LEU A 420 -17.97 -19.00 0.10
N LYS A 421 -18.72 -17.92 0.33
CA LYS A 421 -20.20 -17.98 0.55
C LYS A 421 -20.92 -18.58 -0.65
N GLU A 422 -20.51 -18.26 -1.86
CA GLU A 422 -21.07 -18.81 -3.10
C GLU A 422 -20.64 -20.25 -3.39
N GLY A 423 -19.73 -20.83 -2.60
CA GLY A 423 -19.23 -22.18 -2.82
C GLY A 423 -18.30 -22.33 -4.01
N ARG A 424 -17.61 -21.23 -4.44
CA ARG A 424 -16.66 -21.25 -5.56
C ARG A 424 -15.37 -22.02 -5.26
N GLY A 425 -15.17 -22.45 -4.01
CA GLY A 425 -14.04 -23.22 -3.55
C GLY A 425 -13.98 -23.27 -2.03
N ARG A 426 -12.92 -23.86 -1.52
CA ARG A 426 -12.57 -23.88 -0.09
C ARG A 426 -11.07 -23.57 0.06
N VAL A 427 -10.66 -23.21 1.26
CA VAL A 427 -9.25 -23.05 1.63
C VAL A 427 -8.93 -24.10 2.70
N ASP A 428 -7.95 -24.96 2.44
CA ASP A 428 -7.50 -25.96 3.43
C ASP A 428 -6.63 -25.31 4.51
N THR A 429 -5.59 -24.59 4.07
CA THR A 429 -4.68 -23.87 4.98
C THR A 429 -4.55 -22.42 4.55
N TYR A 430 -4.97 -21.52 5.42
CA TYR A 430 -4.99 -20.07 5.20
C TYR A 430 -4.01 -19.37 6.12
N PHE A 431 -3.02 -18.71 5.54
CA PHE A 431 -2.10 -17.84 6.28
C PHE A 431 -2.50 -16.37 6.15
N THR A 432 -2.57 -15.67 7.28
CA THR A 432 -2.63 -14.21 7.32
C THR A 432 -1.37 -13.67 7.99
N ARG A 433 -0.67 -12.77 7.31
CA ARG A 433 0.54 -12.16 7.84
C ARG A 433 0.43 -10.64 7.86
N VAL A 434 0.32 -10.06 9.06
CA VAL A 434 0.08 -8.61 9.21
C VAL A 434 -1.06 -8.15 8.28
N TYR A 435 -1.99 -9.04 8.03
CA TYR A 435 -3.19 -8.85 7.23
C TYR A 435 -4.41 -9.08 8.12
N ASN A 436 -5.19 -8.02 8.28
CA ASN A 436 -6.33 -7.99 9.18
C ASN A 436 -7.60 -7.61 8.39
N PRO A 437 -8.07 -8.50 7.47
CA PRO A 437 -9.15 -8.17 6.55
C PRO A 437 -10.46 -7.83 7.25
N LEU A 438 -10.74 -8.42 8.39
CA LEU A 438 -11.95 -8.12 9.17
C LEU A 438 -12.01 -6.65 9.61
N TRP A 439 -10.88 -5.98 9.72
CA TRP A 439 -10.79 -4.55 10.07
C TRP A 439 -10.40 -3.64 8.91
N THR A 440 -9.53 -4.11 7.99
CA THR A 440 -9.00 -3.26 6.92
C THR A 440 -9.81 -3.27 5.64
N ASN A 441 -10.54 -4.38 5.36
CA ASN A 441 -11.33 -4.53 4.15
C ASN A 441 -12.76 -3.99 4.35
N PRO A 442 -13.52 -3.74 3.30
CA PRO A 442 -14.95 -3.51 3.41
C PRO A 442 -15.67 -4.78 3.89
N ASP A 443 -16.86 -4.63 4.45
CA ASP A 443 -17.74 -5.74 4.84
C ASP A 443 -17.07 -6.76 5.77
N GLY A 444 -16.52 -6.28 6.89
CA GLY A 444 -15.77 -7.13 7.82
C GLY A 444 -16.62 -8.25 8.44
N PHE A 445 -17.94 -8.10 8.57
CA PHE A 445 -18.77 -9.17 9.15
C PHE A 445 -18.99 -10.34 8.21
N THR A 446 -18.99 -10.16 6.90
CA THR A 446 -18.93 -11.28 5.95
C THR A 446 -17.60 -12.04 6.08
N TRP A 447 -16.49 -11.33 6.32
CA TRP A 447 -15.22 -11.98 6.69
C TRP A 447 -15.34 -12.79 7.98
N MET A 448 -16.00 -12.25 9.02
CA MET A 448 -16.22 -12.95 10.29
C MET A 448 -17.01 -14.25 10.10
N GLU A 449 -18.10 -14.22 9.32
CA GLU A 449 -18.90 -15.40 9.01
C GLU A 449 -18.06 -16.51 8.38
N VAL A 450 -17.25 -16.17 7.38
CA VAL A 450 -16.42 -17.15 6.67
C VAL A 450 -15.25 -17.65 7.53
N LEU A 451 -14.63 -16.80 8.33
CA LEU A 451 -13.55 -17.19 9.24
C LEU A 451 -14.05 -18.14 10.33
N GLN A 452 -15.31 -18.04 10.75
CA GLN A 452 -15.92 -18.95 11.72
C GLN A 452 -16.28 -20.32 11.14
N ASP A 453 -16.45 -20.42 9.81
CA ASP A 453 -16.89 -21.64 9.13
C ASP A 453 -15.68 -22.50 8.73
N GLU A 454 -15.43 -23.58 9.51
CA GLU A 454 -14.34 -24.54 9.24
C GLU A 454 -14.53 -25.32 7.92
N SER A 455 -15.75 -25.37 7.36
CA SER A 455 -15.97 -25.99 6.07
C SER A 455 -15.45 -25.11 4.91
N LYS A 456 -15.36 -23.80 5.10
CA LYS A 456 -14.85 -22.82 4.14
C LYS A 456 -13.34 -22.63 4.26
N ILE A 457 -12.84 -22.54 5.51
CA ILE A 457 -11.41 -22.40 5.81
C ILE A 457 -11.06 -23.47 6.83
N GLY A 458 -10.35 -24.51 6.40
CA GLY A 458 -10.04 -25.70 7.23
C GLY A 458 -9.08 -25.40 8.37
N CYS A 459 -8.03 -24.61 8.12
CA CYS A 459 -7.05 -24.19 9.13
C CYS A 459 -6.59 -22.76 8.87
N HIS A 460 -6.83 -21.84 9.79
CA HIS A 460 -6.35 -20.47 9.72
C HIS A 460 -5.15 -20.24 10.64
N VAL A 461 -4.04 -19.78 10.06
CA VAL A 461 -2.78 -19.50 10.75
C VAL A 461 -2.49 -18.01 10.69
N ALA A 462 -2.55 -17.33 11.83
CA ALA A 462 -2.22 -15.90 11.92
C ALA A 462 -0.75 -15.72 12.31
N LEU A 463 0.04 -15.15 11.41
CA LEU A 463 1.43 -14.76 11.65
C LEU A 463 1.45 -13.29 12.08
N THR A 464 1.56 -13.04 13.38
CA THR A 464 1.39 -11.69 13.91
C THR A 464 2.17 -11.45 15.21
N PRO A 465 2.73 -10.23 15.40
CA PRO A 465 3.37 -9.87 16.66
C PRO A 465 2.37 -9.45 17.76
N ILE A 466 1.14 -9.10 17.38
CA ILE A 466 0.10 -8.56 18.25
C ILE A 466 -1.26 -9.11 17.85
N TRP A 467 -2.22 -9.07 18.76
CA TRP A 467 -3.59 -9.44 18.48
C TRP A 467 -4.24 -8.52 17.43
N SER A 468 -5.07 -9.12 16.60
CA SER A 468 -5.90 -8.41 15.62
C SER A 468 -7.30 -9.00 15.58
N GLU A 469 -8.25 -8.28 15.03
CA GLU A 469 -9.64 -8.70 14.88
C GLU A 469 -9.72 -10.03 14.10
N THR A 470 -8.91 -10.20 13.06
CA THR A 470 -8.82 -11.44 12.29
C THR A 470 -8.16 -12.58 13.07
N ALA A 471 -7.12 -12.31 13.85
CA ALA A 471 -6.41 -13.35 14.60
C ALA A 471 -7.28 -14.00 15.68
N TRP A 472 -8.34 -13.34 16.17
CA TRP A 472 -9.31 -13.93 17.07
C TRP A 472 -10.01 -15.16 16.50
N PHE A 473 -10.12 -15.26 15.19
CA PHE A 473 -10.80 -16.34 14.48
C PHE A 473 -9.82 -17.35 13.85
N SER A 474 -8.57 -17.35 14.27
CA SER A 474 -7.59 -18.32 13.77
C SER A 474 -7.52 -19.59 14.62
N ASP A 475 -6.93 -20.64 14.06
CA ASP A 475 -6.62 -21.90 14.75
C ASP A 475 -5.27 -21.86 15.42
N TYR A 476 -4.32 -21.12 14.78
CA TYR A 476 -2.99 -20.85 15.31
C TYR A 476 -2.70 -19.35 15.30
N VAL A 477 -2.17 -18.84 16.39
CA VAL A 477 -1.57 -17.50 16.48
C VAL A 477 -0.08 -17.67 16.73
N LEU A 478 0.72 -17.37 15.73
CA LEU A 478 2.16 -17.60 15.74
C LEU A 478 2.93 -16.29 15.86
N PRO A 479 3.79 -16.14 16.88
CA PRO A 479 4.49 -14.90 17.15
C PRO A 479 5.58 -14.62 16.11
N MET A 480 5.51 -13.47 15.47
CA MET A 480 6.48 -12.99 14.47
C MET A 480 7.19 -11.72 14.91
N GLY A 481 8.43 -11.55 14.50
CA GLY A 481 9.24 -10.39 14.82
C GLY A 481 8.69 -9.09 14.24
N LEU A 482 8.82 -8.03 15.02
CA LEU A 482 8.58 -6.65 14.59
C LEU A 482 9.68 -6.19 13.62
N GLY A 483 9.55 -4.96 13.08
CA GLY A 483 10.46 -4.46 12.07
C GLY A 483 11.95 -4.49 12.42
N THR A 484 12.31 -4.28 13.69
CA THR A 484 13.70 -4.33 14.18
C THR A 484 14.16 -5.72 14.66
N GLU A 485 13.36 -6.74 14.44
CA GLU A 485 13.59 -8.12 14.86
C GLU A 485 13.64 -9.10 13.68
N ARG A 486 13.90 -8.61 12.48
CA ARG A 486 13.94 -9.41 11.25
C ARG A 486 14.81 -8.78 10.16
N HIS A 487 15.22 -9.60 9.19
CA HIS A 487 15.89 -9.15 7.97
C HIS A 487 14.87 -8.83 6.86
N ASP A 488 15.28 -7.94 5.97
CA ASP A 488 14.61 -7.67 4.69
C ASP A 488 15.47 -6.73 3.84
N THR A 489 15.21 -6.65 2.55
CA THR A 489 15.78 -5.62 1.68
C THR A 489 14.67 -4.75 1.11
N MET A 490 14.95 -3.49 0.92
CA MET A 490 13.97 -2.52 0.45
C MET A 490 14.58 -1.53 -0.53
N SER A 491 13.90 -1.34 -1.64
CA SER A 491 14.15 -0.26 -2.59
C SER A 491 12.82 0.33 -3.05
N GLN A 492 12.76 1.64 -3.20
CA GLN A 492 11.56 2.33 -3.67
C GLN A 492 11.92 3.44 -4.66
N GLU A 493 11.01 3.71 -5.56
CA GLU A 493 11.08 4.78 -6.55
C GLU A 493 10.68 6.13 -5.92
N THR A 494 11.56 6.67 -5.10
CA THR A 494 11.31 7.88 -4.31
C THR A 494 12.02 9.13 -4.83
N HIS A 495 12.90 8.97 -5.79
CA HIS A 495 13.66 10.05 -6.47
C HIS A 495 14.37 9.46 -7.69
N ALA A 496 15.12 10.29 -8.41
CA ALA A 496 15.79 9.88 -9.65
C ALA A 496 16.98 8.92 -9.49
N GLY A 497 17.35 8.51 -8.29
CA GLY A 497 18.45 7.57 -8.03
C GLY A 497 17.95 6.15 -7.69
N ARG A 498 18.79 5.14 -7.91
CA ARG A 498 18.56 3.77 -7.47
C ARG A 498 19.34 3.45 -6.20
N TRP A 499 18.70 2.78 -5.26
CA TRP A 499 19.29 2.46 -3.96
C TRP A 499 18.70 1.18 -3.40
N LEU A 500 19.41 0.59 -2.44
CA LEU A 500 18.96 -0.56 -1.67
C LEU A 500 19.14 -0.26 -0.18
N GLY A 501 18.09 -0.47 0.60
CA GLY A 501 18.14 -0.44 2.06
C GLY A 501 18.12 -1.84 2.63
N PHE A 502 18.71 -2.02 3.80
CA PHE A 502 18.77 -3.29 4.50
C PHE A 502 18.18 -3.19 5.91
N ARG A 503 17.13 -3.95 6.14
CA ARG A 503 16.59 -4.19 7.47
C ARG A 503 17.38 -5.31 8.11
N GLN A 504 17.79 -5.11 9.37
CA GLN A 504 18.46 -6.14 10.16
C GLN A 504 17.91 -6.21 11.58
N PRO A 505 17.96 -7.38 12.24
CA PRO A 505 17.49 -7.57 13.62
C PRO A 505 18.47 -6.93 14.59
N VAL A 506 18.11 -5.73 15.09
CA VAL A 506 19.04 -4.88 15.86
C VAL A 506 19.49 -5.53 17.17
N ARG A 507 18.61 -6.28 17.86
CA ARG A 507 18.97 -6.96 19.10
C ARG A 507 19.97 -8.10 18.86
N ARG A 508 19.79 -8.88 17.80
CA ARG A 508 20.75 -9.93 17.41
C ARG A 508 22.12 -9.35 17.14
N VAL A 509 22.18 -8.25 16.35
CA VAL A 509 23.43 -7.56 16.05
C VAL A 509 24.08 -7.02 17.32
N ALA A 510 23.31 -6.46 18.25
CA ALA A 510 23.83 -5.99 19.54
C ALA A 510 24.40 -7.16 20.39
N MET A 511 23.71 -8.30 20.45
CA MET A 511 24.20 -9.50 21.16
C MET A 511 25.50 -10.02 20.55
N GLN A 512 25.62 -10.04 19.22
CA GLN A 512 26.86 -10.40 18.53
C GLN A 512 28.00 -9.42 18.85
N LYS A 513 27.71 -8.10 18.92
CA LYS A 513 28.69 -7.08 19.37
C LYS A 513 29.10 -7.26 20.83
N GLN A 514 28.26 -7.83 21.68
CA GLN A 514 28.60 -8.25 23.04
C GLN A 514 29.48 -9.52 23.09
N GLY A 515 29.75 -10.16 21.96
CA GLY A 515 30.48 -11.42 21.90
C GLY A 515 29.66 -12.68 22.18
N LYS A 516 28.30 -12.57 22.21
CA LYS A 516 27.41 -13.72 22.34
C LYS A 516 27.32 -14.49 21.02
N ALA A 517 27.44 -15.80 21.10
CA ALA A 517 27.24 -16.68 19.96
C ALA A 517 25.73 -16.81 19.69
N VAL A 518 25.20 -16.00 18.80
CA VAL A 518 23.79 -16.01 18.38
C VAL A 518 23.76 -16.26 16.87
N GLY A 519 23.33 -17.45 16.49
CA GLY A 519 23.30 -17.92 15.10
C GLY A 519 22.06 -17.49 14.34
N THR A 520 20.93 -17.37 15.02
CA THR A 520 19.63 -17.08 14.45
C THR A 520 19.00 -15.84 15.10
N THR A 521 18.03 -15.24 14.43
CA THR A 521 17.25 -14.14 15.00
C THR A 521 16.29 -14.64 16.07
N TYR A 522 15.80 -15.87 15.94
CA TYR A 522 14.98 -16.55 16.96
C TYR A 522 15.67 -16.59 18.32
N GLU A 523 16.99 -16.91 18.38
CA GLU A 523 17.75 -16.94 19.63
C GLU A 523 17.90 -15.55 20.28
N ALA A 524 17.78 -14.49 19.52
CA ALA A 524 17.91 -13.12 20.00
C ALA A 524 16.58 -12.47 20.40
N ASN A 525 15.49 -12.88 19.80
CA ASN A 525 14.17 -12.29 20.02
C ASN A 525 13.61 -12.67 21.40
N PRO A 526 12.71 -11.86 21.98
CA PRO A 526 12.07 -12.20 23.24
C PRO A 526 11.12 -13.38 23.10
N GLY A 527 10.98 -14.19 24.15
CA GLY A 527 10.09 -15.36 24.17
C GLY A 527 10.49 -16.40 23.12
N GLU A 528 9.54 -16.84 22.33
CA GLU A 528 9.72 -17.79 21.22
C GLU A 528 9.33 -17.13 19.88
N VAL A 529 9.72 -15.86 19.69
CA VAL A 529 9.36 -15.07 18.50
C VAL A 529 10.32 -15.36 17.36
N TRP A 530 9.80 -15.86 16.25
CA TRP A 530 10.60 -16.10 15.05
C TRP A 530 10.67 -14.85 14.14
N GLU A 531 11.78 -14.76 13.45
CA GLU A 531 11.87 -14.02 12.22
C GLU A 531 11.12 -14.77 11.12
N GLU A 532 10.31 -14.06 10.36
CA GLU A 532 9.41 -14.68 9.38
C GLU A 532 10.14 -15.56 8.35
N ALA A 533 11.27 -15.12 7.82
CA ALA A 533 12.01 -15.91 6.84
C ALA A 533 12.62 -17.18 7.46
N GLU A 534 13.10 -17.15 8.71
CA GLU A 534 13.54 -18.35 9.44
C GLU A 534 12.38 -19.33 9.65
N PHE A 535 11.19 -18.83 9.97
CA PHE A 535 9.97 -19.64 10.08
C PHE A 535 9.65 -20.36 8.77
N TRP A 536 9.65 -19.64 7.65
CA TRP A 536 9.34 -20.22 6.35
C TRP A 536 10.35 -21.28 5.91
N ILE A 537 11.64 -21.10 6.22
CA ILE A 537 12.68 -22.10 5.98
C ILE A 537 12.38 -23.37 6.80
N ALA A 538 12.10 -23.21 8.10
CA ALA A 538 11.81 -24.34 9.00
C ALA A 538 10.54 -25.10 8.58
N LEU A 539 9.47 -24.39 8.23
CA LEU A 539 8.22 -24.98 7.76
C LEU A 539 8.41 -25.72 6.43
N SER A 540 9.12 -25.12 5.46
CA SER A 540 9.40 -25.77 4.16
C SER A 540 10.21 -27.04 4.30
N TRP A 541 11.15 -27.09 5.24
CA TRP A 541 11.89 -28.31 5.56
C TRP A 541 11.02 -29.38 6.21
N LYS A 542 10.05 -29.01 7.04
CA LYS A 542 9.08 -29.96 7.61
C LYS A 542 8.08 -30.49 6.58
N ILE A 543 7.70 -29.69 5.61
CA ILE A 543 6.84 -30.11 4.48
C ILE A 543 7.58 -31.15 3.62
N ASP A 544 8.87 -30.97 3.38
CA ASP A 544 9.69 -31.82 2.49
C ASP A 544 10.96 -32.35 3.19
N PRO A 545 10.82 -33.16 4.27
CA PRO A 545 11.96 -33.60 5.08
C PRO A 545 12.92 -34.52 4.34
N ASP A 546 12.42 -35.25 3.34
CA ASP A 546 13.16 -36.19 2.51
C ASP A 546 13.59 -35.64 1.15
N GLY A 547 13.21 -34.39 0.81
CA GLY A 547 13.53 -33.73 -0.46
C GLY A 547 12.73 -34.23 -1.66
N ARG A 548 11.77 -35.19 -1.47
CA ARG A 548 11.04 -35.82 -2.59
C ARG A 548 10.03 -34.91 -3.27
N LEU A 549 9.55 -33.88 -2.58
CA LEU A 549 8.66 -32.89 -3.19
C LEU A 549 9.42 -31.81 -3.99
N GLY A 550 10.75 -31.80 -3.91
CA GLY A 550 11.60 -30.83 -4.61
C GLY A 550 11.52 -29.42 -4.03
N ILE A 551 10.95 -29.26 -2.83
CA ILE A 551 10.78 -27.97 -2.13
C ILE A 551 12.07 -27.62 -1.39
N ARG A 552 12.60 -28.54 -0.61
CA ARG A 552 13.72 -28.35 0.30
C ARG A 552 14.94 -27.73 -0.37
N LYS A 553 15.27 -28.14 -1.61
CA LYS A 553 16.42 -27.66 -2.38
C LYS A 553 16.50 -26.12 -2.54
N TYR A 554 15.37 -25.43 -2.44
CA TYR A 554 15.32 -23.97 -2.52
C TYR A 554 15.65 -23.28 -1.19
N PHE A 555 15.79 -24.08 -0.12
CA PHE A 555 16.08 -23.62 1.23
C PHE A 555 17.35 -24.27 1.79
N GLU A 556 18.20 -24.80 0.94
CA GLU A 556 19.53 -25.35 1.28
C GLU A 556 20.62 -24.29 1.16
N SER A 557 21.61 -24.39 2.04
CA SER A 557 22.77 -23.51 2.06
C SER A 557 23.62 -23.69 0.78
N PRO A 558 24.05 -22.61 0.10
CA PRO A 558 25.02 -22.71 -0.98
C PRO A 558 26.41 -23.15 -0.53
N TYR A 559 26.69 -23.06 0.78
CA TYR A 559 28.02 -23.31 1.35
C TYR A 559 28.10 -24.62 2.15
N ARG A 560 26.96 -25.18 2.56
CA ARG A 560 26.82 -26.37 3.40
C ARG A 560 25.75 -27.29 2.81
N PRO A 561 26.12 -28.15 1.82
CA PRO A 561 25.16 -29.01 1.13
C PRO A 561 24.35 -29.89 2.08
N GLY A 562 23.05 -29.96 1.88
CA GLY A 562 22.13 -30.72 2.72
C GLY A 562 21.73 -30.07 4.04
N GLU A 563 22.24 -28.89 4.35
CA GLU A 563 21.84 -28.10 5.52
C GLU A 563 20.91 -26.91 5.14
N LYS A 564 20.13 -26.47 6.11
CA LYS A 564 19.29 -25.28 5.94
C LYS A 564 20.14 -24.04 5.67
N ILE A 565 19.70 -23.22 4.73
CA ILE A 565 20.28 -21.90 4.52
C ILE A 565 20.01 -21.01 5.75
N THR A 566 21.02 -20.27 6.17
CA THR A 566 20.83 -19.18 7.14
C THR A 566 20.52 -17.87 6.41
N LEU A 567 19.89 -16.91 7.10
CA LEU A 567 19.62 -15.61 6.49
C LEU A 567 20.89 -14.80 6.24
N ASP A 568 21.92 -15.01 7.05
CA ASP A 568 23.23 -14.40 6.81
C ASP A 568 23.86 -14.90 5.50
N GLU A 569 23.73 -16.20 5.20
CA GLU A 569 24.17 -16.77 3.92
C GLU A 569 23.33 -16.26 2.75
N TYR A 570 22.00 -16.17 2.92
CA TYR A 570 21.07 -15.71 1.88
C TYR A 570 21.33 -14.26 1.48
N PHE A 571 21.35 -13.35 2.47
CA PHE A 571 21.61 -11.93 2.21
C PHE A 571 23.07 -11.67 1.83
N GLY A 572 24.03 -12.42 2.40
CA GLY A 572 25.43 -12.36 2.00
C GLY A 572 25.60 -12.66 0.52
N TRP A 573 25.04 -13.78 0.06
CA TRP A 573 25.06 -14.16 -1.34
C TRP A 573 24.43 -13.09 -2.26
N MET A 574 23.25 -12.55 -1.88
CA MET A 574 22.57 -11.51 -2.65
C MET A 574 23.43 -10.26 -2.79
N PHE A 575 24.03 -9.78 -1.72
CA PHE A 575 24.84 -8.58 -1.74
C PHE A 575 26.15 -8.73 -2.50
N GLU A 576 26.73 -9.93 -2.47
CA GLU A 576 27.95 -10.24 -3.23
C GLU A 576 27.68 -10.39 -4.73
N ASN A 577 26.54 -10.97 -5.11
CA ASN A 577 26.32 -11.44 -6.48
C ASN A 577 25.31 -10.61 -7.28
N SER A 578 24.53 -9.73 -6.64
CA SER A 578 23.44 -9.07 -7.34
C SER A 578 23.28 -7.56 -7.09
N VAL A 579 24.20 -6.94 -6.35
CA VAL A 579 24.17 -5.49 -6.10
C VAL A 579 25.39 -4.83 -6.73
N PRO A 580 25.25 -4.20 -7.90
CA PRO A 580 26.38 -3.58 -8.62
C PRO A 580 27.09 -2.54 -7.76
N GLY A 581 28.42 -2.62 -7.73
CA GLY A 581 29.30 -1.67 -7.01
C GLY A 581 29.36 -1.87 -5.49
N LEU A 582 28.49 -2.67 -4.88
CA LEU A 582 28.52 -2.93 -3.44
C LEU A 582 29.74 -3.76 -3.03
N PRO A 583 30.14 -4.84 -3.75
CA PRO A 583 31.37 -5.57 -3.40
C PRO A 583 32.62 -4.68 -3.40
N ASP A 584 32.77 -3.81 -4.41
CA ASP A 584 33.89 -2.88 -4.49
C ASP A 584 33.87 -1.83 -3.38
N ALA A 585 32.69 -1.33 -3.03
CA ALA A 585 32.54 -0.38 -1.93
C ALA A 585 32.91 -1.02 -0.58
N ALA A 586 32.49 -2.25 -0.35
CA ALA A 586 32.82 -3.01 0.84
C ALA A 586 34.33 -3.32 0.93
N ALA A 587 34.94 -3.76 -0.18
CA ALA A 587 36.37 -4.05 -0.24
C ALA A 587 37.25 -2.86 0.09
N ARG A 588 36.86 -1.65 -0.31
CA ARG A 588 37.59 -0.40 0.06
C ARG A 588 37.65 -0.16 1.57
N GLU A 589 36.70 -0.72 2.32
CA GLU A 589 36.69 -0.63 3.79
C GLU A 589 37.14 -1.93 4.48
N ASN A 590 37.71 -2.90 3.75
CA ASN A 590 38.06 -4.23 4.22
C ASN A 590 36.87 -4.99 4.87
N LEU A 591 35.68 -4.84 4.30
CA LEU A 591 34.43 -5.48 4.74
C LEU A 591 33.89 -6.43 3.66
N THR A 592 33.15 -7.45 4.08
CA THR A 592 32.28 -8.17 3.15
C THR A 592 31.06 -7.29 2.81
N PRO A 593 30.36 -7.53 1.67
CA PRO A 593 29.14 -6.80 1.31
C PRO A 593 28.08 -6.85 2.43
N LEU A 594 27.88 -7.98 3.08
CA LEU A 594 26.97 -8.10 4.22
C LEU A 594 27.41 -7.24 5.42
N GLN A 595 28.71 -7.23 5.74
CA GLN A 595 29.25 -6.38 6.81
C GLN A 595 29.08 -4.90 6.49
N PHE A 596 29.26 -4.48 5.23
CA PHE A 596 29.02 -3.13 4.77
C PHE A 596 27.55 -2.75 4.96
N MET A 597 26.62 -3.59 4.51
CA MET A 597 25.18 -3.33 4.66
C MET A 597 24.77 -3.33 6.15
N ARG A 598 25.37 -4.16 6.98
CA ARG A 598 25.14 -4.11 8.43
C ARG A 598 25.66 -2.84 9.09
N LYS A 599 26.78 -2.30 8.60
CA LYS A 599 27.37 -1.07 9.10
C LYS A 599 26.56 0.16 8.75
N TYR A 600 26.05 0.26 7.51
CA TYR A 600 25.41 1.47 7.00
C TYR A 600 23.90 1.36 6.84
N GLY A 601 23.36 0.15 6.72
CA GLY A 601 21.92 -0.10 6.51
C GLY A 601 21.38 0.26 5.13
N ALA A 602 22.23 0.78 4.23
CA ALA A 602 21.82 1.14 2.87
C ALA A 602 23.03 1.28 1.94
N PHE A 603 22.76 1.14 0.64
CA PHE A 603 23.73 1.38 -0.42
C PHE A 603 23.06 2.09 -1.61
N GLN A 604 23.72 3.11 -2.16
CA GLN A 604 23.28 3.78 -3.37
C GLN A 604 23.91 3.14 -4.60
N VAL A 605 23.09 2.52 -5.43
CA VAL A 605 23.53 1.87 -6.68
C VAL A 605 23.85 2.94 -7.72
N ASP A 606 22.89 3.83 -7.98
CA ASP A 606 23.07 4.97 -8.89
C ASP A 606 22.57 6.26 -8.23
N ALA A 607 23.33 7.32 -8.29
CA ALA A 607 22.95 8.61 -7.75
C ALA A 607 21.84 9.28 -8.58
N VAL A 608 21.89 9.09 -9.89
CA VAL A 608 20.90 9.57 -10.86
C VAL A 608 20.59 8.46 -11.86
N ALA A 609 19.33 8.21 -12.12
CA ALA A 609 18.86 7.18 -13.03
C ALA A 609 17.71 7.70 -13.93
N TYR A 610 17.93 8.83 -14.62
CA TYR A 610 17.05 9.23 -15.71
C TYR A 610 17.22 8.24 -16.84
N SER A 611 16.12 7.60 -17.25
CA SER A 611 16.19 6.58 -18.28
C SER A 611 15.39 6.97 -19.50
N LYS A 612 16.05 6.93 -20.63
CA LYS A 612 15.46 6.96 -21.98
C LYS A 612 15.64 5.60 -22.64
N ALA A 613 15.37 4.51 -21.92
CA ALA A 613 15.49 3.15 -22.42
C ALA A 613 14.64 2.94 -23.69
N HIS A 614 13.51 3.63 -23.81
CA HIS A 614 12.65 3.59 -25.00
C HIS A 614 13.33 4.14 -26.25
N GLU A 615 14.33 5.00 -26.14
CA GLU A 615 15.08 5.58 -27.26
C GLU A 615 16.28 4.70 -27.69
N GLN A 616 16.58 3.61 -26.96
CA GLN A 616 17.74 2.76 -27.27
C GLN A 616 17.55 1.99 -28.59
N PRO A 617 18.50 2.06 -29.54
CA PRO A 617 18.44 1.28 -30.75
C PRO A 617 18.41 -0.23 -30.45
N VAL A 618 17.62 -0.98 -31.20
CA VAL A 618 17.50 -2.43 -31.10
C VAL A 618 17.52 -3.09 -32.48
N GLU A 619 18.08 -4.30 -32.55
CA GLU A 619 18.19 -5.06 -33.80
C GLU A 619 16.87 -5.75 -34.19
N SER A 620 16.08 -6.15 -33.17
CA SER A 620 14.79 -6.85 -33.36
C SER A 620 13.78 -6.42 -32.33
N GLY A 621 12.49 -6.59 -32.62
CA GLY A 621 11.42 -6.06 -31.77
C GLY A 621 11.36 -4.54 -31.85
N GLY A 622 10.81 -3.89 -30.80
CA GLY A 622 10.74 -2.43 -30.72
C GLY A 622 9.79 -1.78 -31.73
N VAL A 623 10.03 -0.52 -32.00
CA VAL A 623 9.22 0.32 -32.91
C VAL A 623 10.14 1.20 -33.78
N GLU A 624 9.70 1.54 -34.98
CA GLU A 624 10.42 2.46 -35.85
C GLU A 624 9.98 3.91 -35.55
N ILE A 625 10.95 4.76 -35.18
CA ILE A 625 10.76 6.18 -34.93
C ILE A 625 11.76 6.97 -35.80
N ASP A 626 11.24 7.82 -36.68
CA ASP A 626 12.04 8.66 -37.61
C ASP A 626 13.11 7.87 -38.39
N GLY A 627 12.76 6.65 -38.83
CA GLY A 627 13.65 5.75 -39.61
C GLY A 627 14.67 4.95 -38.76
N VAL A 628 14.59 5.03 -37.44
CA VAL A 628 15.44 4.25 -36.51
C VAL A 628 14.59 3.29 -35.70
N ARG A 629 15.00 2.02 -35.65
CA ARG A 629 14.36 1.03 -34.80
C ARG A 629 14.86 1.15 -33.36
N VAL A 630 13.94 1.45 -32.45
CA VAL A 630 14.23 1.65 -31.02
C VAL A 630 13.38 0.72 -30.14
N ALA A 631 13.78 0.55 -28.90
CA ALA A 631 13.11 -0.36 -27.96
C ALA A 631 11.63 -0.02 -27.74
N GLY A 632 11.28 1.27 -27.71
CA GLY A 632 9.94 1.72 -27.39
C GLY A 632 9.52 1.42 -25.95
N PHE A 633 8.23 1.65 -25.67
CA PHE A 633 7.63 1.37 -24.37
C PHE A 633 7.20 -0.09 -24.25
N ASN A 634 6.98 -0.58 -23.03
CA ASN A 634 6.52 -1.95 -22.80
C ASN A 634 4.98 -2.04 -22.92
N THR A 635 4.48 -1.64 -24.08
CA THR A 635 3.05 -1.65 -24.47
C THR A 635 2.88 -2.49 -25.73
N PRO A 636 1.68 -2.93 -26.10
CA PRO A 636 1.43 -3.61 -27.37
C PRO A 636 1.93 -2.84 -28.58
N SER A 637 1.68 -1.54 -28.65
CA SER A 637 2.13 -0.68 -29.75
C SER A 637 3.62 -0.29 -29.70
N ARG A 638 4.30 -0.58 -28.61
CA ARG A 638 5.65 -0.06 -28.28
C ARG A 638 5.72 1.46 -28.21
N LYS A 639 4.59 2.15 -28.28
CA LYS A 639 4.43 3.58 -28.08
C LYS A 639 3.67 3.87 -26.76
N LEU A 640 3.55 5.13 -26.41
CA LEU A 640 2.62 5.58 -25.36
C LEU A 640 1.20 5.44 -25.90
N GLU A 641 0.36 4.67 -25.19
CA GLU A 641 -0.97 4.35 -25.70
C GLU A 641 -2.02 5.37 -25.29
N PHE A 642 -2.24 6.37 -26.16
CA PHE A 642 -3.42 7.23 -26.09
C PHE A 642 -4.69 6.39 -26.27
N VAL A 643 -4.69 5.53 -27.28
CA VAL A 643 -5.68 4.45 -27.42
C VAL A 643 -5.09 3.19 -26.84
N SER A 644 -5.66 2.70 -25.76
CA SER A 644 -5.25 1.44 -25.20
C SER A 644 -5.75 0.28 -26.05
N MET A 645 -4.83 -0.38 -26.75
CA MET A 645 -5.13 -1.58 -27.53
C MET A 645 -5.68 -2.69 -26.64
N THR A 646 -5.13 -2.83 -25.42
CA THR A 646 -5.62 -3.82 -24.44
C THR A 646 -7.08 -3.63 -24.08
N LEU A 647 -7.51 -2.41 -23.80
CA LEU A 647 -8.91 -2.12 -23.47
C LEU A 647 -9.83 -2.42 -24.67
N ALA A 648 -9.41 -2.06 -25.87
CA ALA A 648 -10.18 -2.33 -27.09
C ALA A 648 -10.32 -3.85 -27.33
N GLU A 649 -9.24 -4.60 -27.25
CA GLU A 649 -9.23 -6.06 -27.45
C GLU A 649 -9.99 -6.84 -26.38
N TRP A 650 -9.99 -6.35 -25.14
CA TRP A 650 -10.62 -6.99 -23.98
C TRP A 650 -12.06 -6.51 -23.73
N GLY A 651 -12.69 -5.92 -24.75
CA GLY A 651 -14.10 -5.59 -24.74
C GLY A 651 -14.47 -4.30 -24.02
N TRP A 652 -13.51 -3.37 -23.86
CA TRP A 652 -13.70 -2.04 -23.28
C TRP A 652 -13.34 -0.90 -24.24
N PRO A 653 -13.75 -0.97 -25.54
CA PRO A 653 -13.34 0.03 -26.54
C PRO A 653 -13.82 1.46 -26.18
N GLU A 654 -14.99 1.60 -25.53
CA GLU A 654 -15.55 2.85 -25.07
C GLU A 654 -14.70 3.58 -24.04
N HIS A 655 -13.78 2.84 -23.39
CA HIS A 655 -12.85 3.34 -22.37
C HIS A 655 -11.39 3.41 -22.85
N ALA A 656 -11.13 3.14 -24.13
CA ALA A 656 -9.78 2.99 -24.65
C ALA A 656 -8.92 4.26 -24.60
N ILE A 657 -9.53 5.45 -24.65
CA ILE A 657 -8.84 6.74 -24.52
C ILE A 657 -9.01 7.33 -23.11
N PRO A 658 -8.15 8.29 -22.70
CA PRO A 658 -8.39 9.04 -21.45
C PRO A 658 -9.74 9.79 -21.51
N ARG A 659 -10.62 9.49 -20.55
CA ARG A 659 -11.97 10.05 -20.48
C ARG A 659 -12.35 10.45 -19.06
N TYR A 660 -13.22 11.46 -18.97
CA TYR A 660 -13.97 11.73 -17.76
C TYR A 660 -15.25 10.89 -17.76
N VAL A 661 -15.37 10.08 -16.72
CA VAL A 661 -16.57 9.26 -16.48
C VAL A 661 -16.98 9.49 -15.02
N PRO A 662 -18.22 9.94 -14.74
CA PRO A 662 -18.71 10.04 -13.37
C PRO A 662 -18.60 8.72 -12.62
N GLY A 663 -18.19 8.76 -11.35
CA GLY A 663 -18.08 7.59 -10.48
C GLY A 663 -19.43 7.13 -9.91
N GLN A 664 -19.38 6.09 -9.04
CA GLN A 664 -20.59 5.58 -8.36
C GLN A 664 -21.19 6.56 -7.36
N VAL A 665 -20.42 7.51 -6.88
CA VAL A 665 -20.91 8.65 -6.11
C VAL A 665 -20.66 9.90 -6.95
N TYR A 666 -21.72 10.37 -7.57
CA TYR A 666 -21.65 11.57 -8.41
C TYR A 666 -22.40 12.72 -7.73
N TRP A 667 -21.76 13.85 -7.58
CA TRP A 667 -22.29 14.96 -6.79
C TRP A 667 -23.65 15.48 -7.25
N ARG A 668 -23.99 15.36 -8.56
CA ARG A 668 -25.31 15.74 -9.09
C ARG A 668 -26.44 14.79 -8.71
N ASP A 669 -26.09 13.55 -8.33
CA ASP A 669 -27.06 12.52 -7.98
C ASP A 669 -27.31 12.48 -6.46
N LEU A 670 -26.61 13.30 -5.68
CA LEU A 670 -26.80 13.40 -4.24
C LEU A 670 -28.05 14.23 -3.93
N ASP A 671 -28.99 13.66 -3.21
CA ASP A 671 -30.17 14.34 -2.67
C ASP A 671 -29.76 15.10 -1.39
N ARG A 672 -29.49 16.37 -1.59
CA ARG A 672 -29.05 17.25 -0.47
C ARG A 672 -30.19 17.53 0.52
N ASP A 673 -31.45 17.46 0.10
CA ASP A 673 -32.61 17.63 0.98
C ASP A 673 -32.85 16.38 1.84
N ALA A 674 -32.38 15.20 1.38
CA ALA A 674 -32.35 13.96 2.12
C ALA A 674 -31.04 13.75 2.92
N ASP A 675 -30.24 14.80 3.09
CA ASP A 675 -28.96 14.77 3.84
C ASP A 675 -27.92 13.77 3.29
N GLU A 676 -27.91 13.60 1.95
CA GLU A 676 -26.93 12.77 1.30
C GLU A 676 -25.59 13.49 1.06
N PHE A 677 -24.49 12.73 1.20
CA PHE A 677 -23.13 13.21 1.06
C PHE A 677 -22.25 12.18 0.36
N ASP A 678 -21.16 12.66 -0.24
CA ASP A 678 -20.04 11.80 -0.60
C ASP A 678 -19.09 11.65 0.61
N LEU A 679 -18.95 10.42 1.11
CA LEU A 679 -18.00 10.10 2.17
C LEU A 679 -16.65 9.71 1.58
N LEU A 680 -15.60 10.45 1.95
CA LEU A 680 -14.20 10.13 1.74
C LEU A 680 -13.67 9.33 2.95
N PRO A 681 -13.63 7.99 2.91
CA PRO A 681 -13.30 7.20 4.10
C PRO A 681 -11.81 6.89 4.21
N ASN A 682 -10.99 7.24 3.25
CA ASN A 682 -9.65 6.69 3.07
C ASN A 682 -8.50 7.69 3.24
N PHE A 683 -8.72 8.87 3.77
CA PHE A 683 -7.60 9.74 4.11
C PHE A 683 -6.85 9.24 5.35
N ARG A 684 -5.57 9.56 5.44
CA ARG A 684 -4.73 9.13 6.54
C ARG A 684 -4.48 10.24 7.53
N LEU A 685 -4.51 9.88 8.81
CA LEU A 685 -3.97 10.74 9.86
C LEU A 685 -2.43 10.74 9.75
N PRO A 686 -1.77 11.88 9.98
CA PRO A 686 -0.31 11.96 9.94
C PRO A 686 0.39 10.99 10.89
N THR A 687 -0.24 10.68 12.02
CA THR A 687 0.29 9.88 13.12
C THR A 687 0.05 8.39 12.96
N LEU A 688 -0.95 7.95 12.20
CA LEU A 688 -1.42 6.58 12.20
C LEU A 688 -1.39 5.90 10.83
N ILE A 689 -1.20 4.59 10.87
CA ILE A 689 -1.33 3.66 9.76
C ILE A 689 -1.73 2.30 10.34
N HIS A 690 -2.38 1.44 9.57
CA HIS A 690 -2.89 0.13 9.99
C HIS A 690 -1.87 -0.69 10.80
N THR A 691 -0.62 -0.78 10.37
CA THR A 691 0.45 -1.52 11.03
C THR A 691 0.91 -0.89 12.36
N ARG A 692 0.51 0.33 12.64
CA ARG A 692 0.84 1.08 13.86
C ARG A 692 -0.41 1.51 14.63
N SER A 693 -1.57 1.03 14.26
CA SER A 693 -2.83 1.35 14.94
C SER A 693 -2.85 0.97 16.43
N PRO A 694 -2.14 -0.06 16.93
CA PRO A 694 -2.16 -0.37 18.35
C PRO A 694 -1.10 0.36 19.19
N VAL A 695 -0.34 1.29 18.63
CA VAL A 695 0.76 1.94 19.33
C VAL A 695 0.27 3.12 20.16
N LYS A 696 0.37 3.01 21.49
CA LYS A 696 -0.14 3.99 22.45
C LYS A 696 0.41 5.40 22.22
N TRP A 697 1.71 5.56 22.02
CA TRP A 697 2.33 6.88 21.81
C TRP A 697 1.74 7.65 20.61
N LEU A 698 1.23 6.96 19.59
CA LEU A 698 0.55 7.61 18.49
C LEU A 698 -0.87 8.05 18.84
N TYR A 699 -1.54 7.30 19.72
CA TYR A 699 -2.84 7.68 20.24
C TYR A 699 -2.78 8.90 21.15
N GLU A 700 -1.69 9.13 21.83
CA GLU A 700 -1.46 10.36 22.60
C GLU A 700 -1.53 11.63 21.72
N ILE A 701 -1.20 11.49 20.44
CA ILE A 701 -1.27 12.59 19.47
C ILE A 701 -2.65 12.68 18.82
N SER A 702 -3.26 11.53 18.48
CA SER A 702 -4.56 11.46 17.81
C SER A 702 -5.21 10.11 18.07
N HIS A 703 -6.21 10.05 18.94
CA HIS A 703 -6.88 8.83 19.38
C HIS A 703 -8.28 8.63 18.79
N ASP A 704 -8.79 9.60 18.03
CA ASP A 704 -10.13 9.57 17.45
C ASP A 704 -10.09 9.85 15.94
N ASN A 705 -11.09 9.35 15.20
CA ASN A 705 -11.32 9.61 13.79
C ASN A 705 -12.71 10.22 13.57
N PRO A 706 -12.93 11.48 13.95
CA PRO A 706 -14.22 12.12 13.79
C PRO A 706 -14.60 12.30 12.32
N LEU A 707 -15.89 12.40 12.05
CA LEU A 707 -16.42 12.76 10.74
C LEU A 707 -16.18 14.25 10.49
N TRP A 708 -15.35 14.59 9.52
CA TRP A 708 -15.17 15.95 9.07
C TRP A 708 -16.38 16.38 8.26
N ILE A 709 -16.93 17.53 8.58
CA ILE A 709 -18.09 18.12 7.92
C ILE A 709 -17.87 19.63 7.76
N SER A 710 -18.30 20.19 6.63
CA SER A 710 -18.19 21.63 6.39
C SER A 710 -19.06 22.42 7.36
N THR A 711 -18.68 23.67 7.64
CA THR A 711 -19.48 24.59 8.49
C THR A 711 -20.87 24.83 7.92
N GLU A 712 -20.98 24.92 6.60
CA GLU A 712 -22.27 25.09 5.89
C GLU A 712 -23.18 23.88 6.12
N ASP A 713 -22.67 22.66 5.88
CA ASP A 713 -23.44 21.43 6.03
C ASP A 713 -23.79 21.15 7.49
N ALA A 714 -22.85 21.43 8.41
CA ALA A 714 -23.09 21.28 9.84
C ALA A 714 -24.21 22.20 10.33
N ALA A 715 -24.22 23.45 9.87
CA ALA A 715 -25.28 24.40 10.18
C ALA A 715 -26.65 23.93 9.67
N ARG A 716 -26.69 23.39 8.42
CA ARG A 716 -27.90 22.84 7.81
C ARG A 716 -28.46 21.65 8.60
N LEU A 717 -27.58 20.76 9.08
CA LEU A 717 -27.96 19.60 9.88
C LEU A 717 -28.22 19.90 11.37
N GLY A 718 -27.94 21.12 11.84
CA GLY A 718 -28.02 21.48 13.26
C GLY A 718 -26.99 20.71 14.12
N VAL A 719 -25.82 20.40 13.57
CA VAL A 719 -24.73 19.67 14.20
C VAL A 719 -23.62 20.63 14.62
N ALA A 720 -23.16 20.50 15.85
CA ALA A 720 -22.00 21.21 16.38
C ALA A 720 -20.76 20.30 16.46
N ALA A 721 -19.57 20.88 16.55
CA ALA A 721 -18.33 20.13 16.77
C ALA A 721 -18.42 19.31 18.07
N GLY A 722 -18.12 18.02 17.99
CA GLY A 722 -18.20 17.07 19.10
C GLY A 722 -19.56 16.37 19.28
N ASP A 723 -20.62 16.82 18.59
CA ASP A 723 -21.90 16.12 18.59
C ASP A 723 -21.76 14.72 17.99
N LEU A 724 -22.55 13.78 18.49
CA LEU A 724 -22.68 12.48 17.89
C LEU A 724 -23.54 12.56 16.62
N VAL A 725 -23.02 11.96 15.56
CA VAL A 725 -23.72 11.82 14.29
C VAL A 725 -23.80 10.34 13.88
N LYS A 726 -24.93 9.96 13.29
CA LYS A 726 -25.15 8.66 12.69
C LYS A 726 -24.91 8.78 11.19
N VAL A 727 -24.02 7.97 10.69
CA VAL A 727 -23.68 7.90 9.26
C VAL A 727 -24.24 6.60 8.69
N ARG A 728 -25.24 6.70 7.83
CA ARG A 728 -25.89 5.57 7.17
C ARG A 728 -25.26 5.31 5.82
N THR A 729 -24.92 4.07 5.60
CA THR A 729 -24.39 3.54 4.33
C THR A 729 -25.43 2.64 3.66
N ALA A 730 -25.08 2.05 2.53
CA ALA A 730 -25.96 1.13 1.82
C ALA A 730 -26.27 -0.16 2.61
N ILE A 731 -25.36 -0.61 3.47
CA ILE A 731 -25.51 -1.88 4.22
C ILE A 731 -25.63 -1.70 5.74
N GLY A 732 -25.64 -0.46 6.26
CA GLY A 732 -25.70 -0.29 7.68
C GLY A 732 -25.48 1.15 8.14
N TYR A 733 -24.98 1.30 9.37
CA TYR A 733 -24.60 2.61 9.90
C TYR A 733 -23.49 2.49 10.95
N PHE A 734 -22.84 3.60 11.20
CA PHE A 734 -21.96 3.79 12.37
C PHE A 734 -22.23 5.14 13.05
N VAL A 735 -21.86 5.23 14.33
CA VAL A 735 -22.04 6.45 15.15
C VAL A 735 -20.69 6.98 15.56
N THR A 736 -20.41 8.24 15.23
CA THR A 736 -19.13 8.90 15.50
C THR A 736 -19.33 10.35 15.92
N ARG A 737 -18.26 11.08 16.26
CA ARG A 737 -18.30 12.51 16.55
C ARG A 737 -18.12 13.34 15.27
N ALA A 738 -18.75 14.50 15.23
CA ALA A 738 -18.54 15.47 14.17
C ALA A 738 -17.33 16.37 14.46
N TRP A 739 -16.54 16.64 13.41
CA TRP A 739 -15.53 17.70 13.39
C TRP A 739 -15.93 18.73 12.35
N VAL A 740 -16.44 19.86 12.80
CA VAL A 740 -16.89 20.95 11.94
C VAL A 740 -15.70 21.80 11.50
N THR A 741 -15.52 22.01 10.19
CA THR A 741 -14.35 22.70 9.64
C THR A 741 -14.66 23.47 8.35
N GLU A 742 -13.97 24.60 8.15
CA GLU A 742 -13.95 25.34 6.88
C GLU A 742 -13.08 24.67 5.79
N GLY A 743 -12.28 23.71 6.19
CA GLY A 743 -11.31 23.05 5.30
C GLY A 743 -11.86 21.86 4.52
N LEU A 744 -13.18 21.87 4.22
CA LEU A 744 -13.84 20.81 3.45
C LEU A 744 -14.93 21.39 2.56
N CYS A 745 -15.04 20.88 1.31
CA CYS A 745 -16.10 21.26 0.40
C CYS A 745 -17.48 20.84 0.93
N SER A 746 -18.51 21.69 0.73
CA SER A 746 -19.90 21.33 1.01
C SER A 746 -20.34 20.15 0.13
N GLY A 747 -21.17 19.27 0.69
CA GLY A 747 -21.62 18.03 0.05
C GLY A 747 -20.69 16.85 0.24
N VAL A 748 -19.54 17.07 0.86
CA VAL A 748 -18.52 16.06 1.15
C VAL A 748 -18.36 15.92 2.66
N VAL A 749 -18.24 14.67 3.11
CA VAL A 749 -17.80 14.35 4.48
C VAL A 749 -16.57 13.44 4.41
N ALA A 750 -15.71 13.50 5.41
CA ALA A 750 -14.46 12.73 5.36
C ALA A 750 -14.15 12.11 6.73
N MET A 751 -13.63 10.87 6.71
CA MET A 751 -13.24 10.16 7.94
C MET A 751 -12.06 9.24 7.68
N SER A 752 -11.14 9.10 8.65
CA SER A 752 -10.00 8.20 8.52
C SER A 752 -10.39 6.76 8.90
N HIS A 753 -9.90 5.78 8.13
CA HIS A 753 -10.12 4.36 8.40
C HIS A 753 -8.99 3.70 9.22
N HIS A 754 -8.11 4.46 9.84
CA HIS A 754 -6.94 3.91 10.54
C HIS A 754 -7.13 3.72 12.05
N LEU A 755 -8.32 3.94 12.55
CA LEU A 755 -8.72 3.82 13.94
C LEU A 755 -9.96 2.92 14.10
N GLY A 756 -10.48 2.79 15.31
CA GLY A 756 -11.62 1.93 15.60
C GLY A 756 -11.22 0.47 15.74
N ARG A 757 -10.03 0.20 16.31
CA ARG A 757 -9.64 -1.17 16.70
C ARG A 757 -10.52 -1.65 17.85
N TRP A 758 -10.84 -2.94 17.84
CA TRP A 758 -11.69 -3.56 18.85
C TRP A 758 -11.20 -4.93 19.27
N ARG A 759 -11.70 -5.42 20.40
CA ARG A 759 -11.45 -6.74 20.94
C ARG A 759 -12.72 -7.33 21.52
N LEU A 760 -12.81 -8.65 21.57
CA LEU A 760 -13.97 -9.38 22.09
C LEU A 760 -13.78 -9.79 23.56
N HIS A 761 -12.54 -9.93 24.03
CA HIS A 761 -12.21 -10.50 25.33
C HIS A 761 -11.26 -9.58 26.09
N GLU A 762 -11.56 -9.34 27.36
CA GLU A 762 -10.80 -8.43 28.23
C GLU A 762 -9.36 -8.92 28.47
N ASP A 763 -9.19 -10.20 28.73
CA ASP A 763 -7.92 -10.78 29.16
C ASP A 763 -6.92 -11.06 28.03
N ARG A 764 -7.36 -10.94 26.78
CA ARG A 764 -6.63 -11.42 25.62
C ARG A 764 -6.60 -10.43 24.47
N GLY A 765 -6.70 -9.18 24.79
CA GLY A 765 -7.21 -8.33 23.82
C GLY A 765 -6.32 -7.37 23.12
N GLY A 766 -5.11 -7.61 22.77
CA GLY A 766 -4.34 -6.65 22.01
C GLY A 766 -4.17 -5.33 22.77
N ALA A 767 -3.68 -4.30 22.14
CA ALA A 767 -3.35 -3.03 22.78
C ALA A 767 -4.58 -2.35 23.43
N ARG A 768 -4.83 -2.59 24.70
CA ARG A 768 -5.97 -2.07 25.47
C ARG A 768 -6.06 -0.54 25.46
N ALA A 769 -4.93 0.12 25.37
CA ALA A 769 -4.86 1.58 25.24
C ALA A 769 -5.32 2.09 23.87
N ALA A 770 -5.42 1.22 22.87
CA ALA A 770 -5.68 1.57 21.48
C ALA A 770 -6.81 0.73 20.84
N SER A 771 -7.59 0.00 21.63
CA SER A 771 -8.76 -0.78 21.16
C SER A 771 -9.89 -0.76 22.19
N SER A 772 -11.14 -0.74 21.69
CA SER A 772 -12.33 -0.84 22.54
C SER A 772 -12.70 -2.30 22.79
N LEU A 773 -13.26 -2.60 23.95
CA LEU A 773 -13.96 -3.85 24.23
C LEU A 773 -15.37 -3.76 23.67
N VAL A 774 -15.76 -4.71 22.83
CA VAL A 774 -17.07 -4.69 22.18
C VAL A 774 -17.86 -5.98 22.41
N THR A 775 -19.17 -5.88 22.24
CA THR A 775 -20.06 -7.04 22.02
C THR A 775 -20.58 -7.01 20.60
N ILE A 776 -20.64 -8.17 19.95
CA ILE A 776 -21.26 -8.36 18.65
C ILE A 776 -22.47 -9.26 18.85
N ARG A 777 -23.65 -8.76 18.44
CA ARG A 777 -24.92 -9.49 18.54
C ARG A 777 -25.50 -9.72 17.16
N ARG A 778 -25.88 -10.97 16.88
CA ARG A 778 -26.67 -11.33 15.71
C ARG A 778 -28.13 -10.97 15.97
N LYS A 779 -28.73 -10.11 15.15
CA LYS A 779 -30.12 -9.64 15.24
C LYS A 779 -31.08 -10.37 14.29
N GLY A 780 -30.56 -11.30 13.49
CA GLY A 780 -31.29 -12.06 12.47
C GLY A 780 -30.28 -12.64 11.47
N ASP A 781 -30.76 -13.17 10.38
CA ASP A 781 -29.89 -13.70 9.34
C ASP A 781 -29.13 -12.54 8.69
N GLY A 782 -27.80 -12.64 8.70
CA GLY A 782 -26.90 -11.64 8.14
C GLY A 782 -26.88 -10.28 8.84
N LYS A 783 -27.61 -10.06 9.96
CA LYS A 783 -27.70 -8.76 10.64
C LYS A 783 -26.90 -8.76 11.93
N TYR A 784 -25.97 -7.81 12.03
CA TYR A 784 -25.07 -7.70 13.16
C TYR A 784 -25.12 -6.30 13.78
N GLU A 785 -25.14 -6.27 15.09
CA GLU A 785 -25.00 -5.06 15.91
C GLU A 785 -23.73 -5.18 16.75
N MET A 786 -22.81 -4.23 16.62
CA MET A 786 -21.65 -4.12 17.48
C MET A 786 -21.82 -2.92 18.39
N ARG A 787 -21.59 -3.13 19.72
CA ARG A 787 -21.64 -2.09 20.72
C ARG A 787 -20.39 -2.08 21.56
N GLN A 788 -19.87 -0.89 21.84
CA GLN A 788 -18.77 -0.71 22.76
C GLN A 788 -19.21 -0.95 24.20
N ILE A 789 -18.46 -1.78 24.95
CA ILE A 789 -18.61 -1.98 26.40
C ILE A 789 -17.68 -1.01 27.13
N HIS A 790 -16.41 -1.00 26.75
CA HIS A 790 -15.38 -0.13 27.26
C HIS A 790 -14.54 0.43 26.12
N GLY A 791 -14.10 1.68 26.28
CA GLY A 791 -13.12 2.31 25.39
C GLY A 791 -11.69 1.86 25.73
N ALA A 792 -10.75 2.80 25.62
CA ALA A 792 -9.36 2.57 25.98
C ALA A 792 -9.20 2.21 27.46
N MET A 793 -8.30 1.27 27.74
CA MET A 793 -7.93 0.88 29.09
C MET A 793 -6.41 0.92 29.28
N PRO A 794 -5.92 1.31 30.47
CA PRO A 794 -4.50 1.32 30.75
C PRO A 794 -3.92 -0.09 30.74
N PHE A 795 -2.65 -0.22 30.42
CA PHE A 795 -1.88 -1.44 30.58
C PHE A 795 -0.63 -1.19 31.42
N LYS A 796 -0.06 -2.27 31.97
CA LYS A 796 1.20 -2.19 32.71
C LYS A 796 2.36 -1.92 31.77
N SER A 797 3.20 -0.97 32.15
CA SER A 797 4.45 -0.66 31.48
C SER A 797 5.47 -0.18 32.48
N ASP A 798 6.75 -0.47 32.25
CA ASP A 798 7.83 0.07 33.06
C ASP A 798 8.11 1.55 32.75
N ASP A 799 7.63 2.03 31.63
CA ASP A 799 7.62 3.45 31.28
C ASP A 799 6.43 4.13 31.98
N PRO A 800 6.67 5.08 32.92
CA PRO A 800 5.60 5.77 33.63
C PRO A 800 4.63 6.51 32.73
N ASP A 801 5.09 7.06 31.62
CA ASP A 801 4.25 7.80 30.68
C ASP A 801 3.35 6.86 29.90
N SER A 802 3.84 5.70 29.50
CA SER A 802 3.05 4.67 28.83
C SER A 802 2.03 3.99 29.74
N ALA A 803 2.14 4.11 31.07
CA ALA A 803 1.18 3.54 32.01
C ALA A 803 -0.11 4.38 32.15
N ARG A 804 -0.12 5.62 31.64
CA ARG A 804 -1.26 6.53 31.73
C ARG A 804 -2.09 6.50 30.47
N VAL A 805 -3.41 6.35 30.62
CA VAL A 805 -4.39 6.58 29.55
C VAL A 805 -5.25 7.78 29.98
N TRP A 806 -5.31 8.79 29.13
CA TRP A 806 -6.06 10.01 29.34
C TRP A 806 -7.20 10.24 28.34
N TRP A 807 -7.44 9.27 27.45
CA TRP A 807 -8.55 9.23 26.51
C TRP A 807 -9.39 7.97 26.72
N SER A 808 -10.66 7.99 26.30
CA SER A 808 -11.56 6.84 26.34
C SER A 808 -11.93 6.34 24.95
N ASP A 809 -12.08 7.28 24.01
CA ASP A 809 -12.44 6.94 22.64
C ASP A 809 -11.21 6.49 21.86
N VAL A 810 -11.35 5.48 21.03
CA VAL A 810 -10.25 4.89 20.23
C VAL A 810 -10.60 4.83 18.74
N GLY A 811 -11.51 5.68 18.31
CA GLY A 811 -12.03 5.74 16.96
C GLY A 811 -13.16 4.74 16.68
N VAL A 812 -13.72 4.84 15.49
CA VAL A 812 -14.87 4.05 15.03
C VAL A 812 -14.47 3.27 13.78
N HIS A 813 -14.86 2.00 13.73
CA HIS A 813 -14.60 1.10 12.63
C HIS A 813 -15.66 1.25 11.51
N GLN A 814 -15.49 2.24 10.65
CA GLN A 814 -16.43 2.54 9.55
C GLN A 814 -16.44 1.48 8.44
N ASN A 815 -15.28 0.81 8.16
CA ASN A 815 -15.19 -0.15 7.03
C ASN A 815 -16.16 -1.32 7.16
N LEU A 816 -16.59 -1.68 8.37
CA LEU A 816 -17.61 -2.71 8.59
C LEU A 816 -18.90 -2.43 7.79
N THR A 817 -19.23 -1.15 7.61
CA THR A 817 -20.49 -0.70 7.01
C THR A 817 -20.40 -0.46 5.50
N PHE A 818 -19.27 -0.72 4.87
CA PHE A 818 -19.11 -0.50 3.42
C PHE A 818 -19.36 -1.78 2.64
N PRO A 819 -20.22 -1.76 1.61
CA PRO A 819 -20.37 -2.90 0.71
C PRO A 819 -19.11 -3.10 -0.12
N VAL A 820 -18.95 -4.30 -0.65
CA VAL A 820 -17.87 -4.64 -1.59
C VAL A 820 -18.23 -4.10 -2.97
N GLN A 821 -17.37 -3.22 -3.50
CA GLN A 821 -17.60 -2.47 -4.74
C GLN A 821 -16.36 -2.52 -5.66
N PRO A 822 -16.08 -3.65 -6.34
CA PRO A 822 -14.90 -3.77 -7.19
C PRO A 822 -15.08 -3.04 -8.52
N ASP A 823 -14.14 -2.18 -8.89
CA ASP A 823 -14.07 -1.63 -10.25
C ASP A 823 -13.90 -2.78 -11.27
N PRO A 824 -14.71 -2.87 -12.31
CA PRO A 824 -14.77 -4.05 -13.18
C PRO A 824 -13.54 -4.25 -14.05
N VAL A 825 -12.69 -3.24 -14.20
CA VAL A 825 -11.47 -3.30 -15.01
C VAL A 825 -10.25 -3.47 -14.12
N SER A 826 -10.03 -2.57 -13.19
CA SER A 826 -8.84 -2.57 -12.33
C SER A 826 -8.90 -3.55 -11.15
N GLY A 827 -10.09 -4.04 -10.82
CA GLY A 827 -10.31 -4.82 -9.61
C GLY A 827 -10.14 -4.03 -8.31
N MET A 828 -10.04 -2.70 -8.37
CA MET A 828 -9.91 -1.86 -7.19
C MET A 828 -11.24 -1.76 -6.44
N HIS A 829 -11.20 -1.88 -5.12
CA HIS A 829 -12.37 -1.52 -4.32
C HIS A 829 -12.60 0.00 -4.38
N CYS A 830 -13.82 0.40 -4.76
CA CYS A 830 -14.22 1.81 -4.85
C CYS A 830 -14.63 2.31 -3.46
N TRP A 831 -13.76 3.10 -2.84
CA TRP A 831 -13.88 3.45 -1.43
C TRP A 831 -14.93 4.51 -1.11
N HIS A 832 -15.22 5.45 -2.01
CA HIS A 832 -16.20 6.50 -1.75
C HIS A 832 -17.59 5.93 -1.63
N GLN A 833 -18.34 6.43 -0.65
CA GLN A 833 -19.68 5.96 -0.32
C GLN A 833 -20.70 7.10 -0.37
N ARG A 834 -21.86 6.85 -0.98
CA ARG A 834 -23.02 7.68 -0.75
C ARG A 834 -23.54 7.37 0.64
N VAL A 835 -23.59 8.38 1.49
CA VAL A 835 -24.05 8.25 2.87
C VAL A 835 -25.09 9.30 3.21
N ARG A 836 -25.94 8.99 4.19
CA ARG A 836 -26.79 9.97 4.84
C ARG A 836 -26.22 10.27 6.21
N VAL A 837 -26.14 11.55 6.56
CA VAL A 837 -25.64 12.00 7.86
C VAL A 837 -26.78 12.67 8.64
N GLU A 838 -27.03 12.19 9.84
CA GLU A 838 -28.06 12.70 10.73
C GLU A 838 -27.50 12.85 12.16
N LYS A 839 -28.10 13.75 12.95
CA LYS A 839 -27.78 13.83 14.38
C LYS A 839 -28.17 12.51 15.04
N ALA A 840 -27.27 11.97 15.90
CA ALA A 840 -27.52 10.71 16.58
C ALA A 840 -28.74 10.77 17.50
N ASP A 841 -29.49 9.68 17.59
CA ASP A 841 -30.61 9.50 18.49
C ASP A 841 -30.16 9.36 19.97
N ARG A 842 -31.11 9.46 20.91
CA ARG A 842 -30.83 9.32 22.35
C ARG A 842 -30.19 7.99 22.76
N ASP A 843 -30.53 6.92 22.03
CA ASP A 843 -30.06 5.55 22.33
C ASP A 843 -28.77 5.20 21.61
N ASP A 844 -28.33 6.02 20.67
CA ASP A 844 -27.10 5.84 19.95
C ASP A 844 -25.89 6.19 20.82
N ARG A 845 -24.83 5.39 20.70
CA ARG A 845 -23.58 5.58 21.43
C ARG A 845 -22.41 5.68 20.47
N TYR A 846 -21.38 6.41 20.87
CA TYR A 846 -20.12 6.43 20.16
C TYR A 846 -19.60 4.99 19.92
N GLY A 847 -19.27 4.68 18.68
CA GLY A 847 -18.76 3.36 18.30
C GLY A 847 -19.83 2.30 18.01
N ASP A 848 -21.13 2.63 18.11
CA ASP A 848 -22.17 1.71 17.65
C ASP A 848 -22.08 1.51 16.15
N VAL A 849 -22.20 0.23 15.71
CA VAL A 849 -22.18 -0.17 14.31
C VAL A 849 -23.28 -1.18 14.08
N PHE A 850 -23.98 -1.04 12.94
CA PHE A 850 -24.92 -2.04 12.42
C PHE A 850 -24.60 -2.36 10.99
N VAL A 851 -24.68 -3.66 10.63
CA VAL A 851 -24.41 -4.15 9.28
C VAL A 851 -25.39 -5.27 8.90
N ASP A 852 -25.81 -5.25 7.63
CA ASP A 852 -26.58 -6.32 6.97
C ASP A 852 -25.67 -6.98 5.91
N THR A 853 -25.15 -8.18 6.20
CA THR A 853 -24.26 -8.93 5.28
C THR A 853 -25.01 -9.55 4.11
N GLU A 854 -26.32 -9.77 4.21
CA GLU A 854 -27.13 -10.27 3.08
C GLU A 854 -27.33 -9.14 2.05
N GLU A 855 -27.59 -7.92 2.51
CA GLU A 855 -27.64 -6.76 1.63
C GLU A 855 -26.26 -6.49 0.99
N SER A 856 -25.18 -6.65 1.75
CA SER A 856 -23.85 -6.55 1.22
C SER A 856 -23.59 -7.58 0.11
N HIS A 857 -24.02 -8.82 0.30
CA HIS A 857 -23.87 -9.86 -0.71
C HIS A 857 -24.71 -9.58 -1.96
N ARG A 858 -25.92 -9.01 -1.80
CA ARG A 858 -26.76 -8.57 -2.91
C ARG A 858 -26.08 -7.49 -3.75
N LEU A 859 -25.54 -6.47 -3.11
CA LEU A 859 -24.79 -5.37 -3.76
C LEU A 859 -23.51 -5.88 -4.44
N TYR A 860 -22.77 -6.78 -3.78
CA TYR A 860 -21.62 -7.45 -4.40
C TYR A 860 -21.99 -8.09 -5.74
N LYS A 861 -23.13 -8.82 -5.82
CA LYS A 861 -23.58 -9.42 -7.08
C LYS A 861 -23.88 -8.39 -8.17
N GLU A 862 -24.45 -7.25 -7.80
CA GLU A 862 -24.69 -6.15 -8.74
C GLU A 862 -23.39 -5.57 -9.31
N TRP A 863 -22.35 -5.49 -8.48
CA TRP A 863 -21.05 -5.04 -8.95
C TRP A 863 -20.35 -6.09 -9.83
N MET A 864 -20.44 -7.36 -9.47
CA MET A 864 -19.94 -8.45 -10.30
C MET A 864 -20.59 -8.50 -11.68
N ALA A 865 -21.86 -8.14 -11.81
CA ALA A 865 -22.55 -8.07 -13.08
C ALA A 865 -22.02 -7.01 -14.06
N LYS A 866 -21.18 -6.06 -13.58
CA LYS A 866 -20.52 -5.03 -14.43
C LYS A 866 -19.26 -5.56 -15.11
N THR A 867 -18.73 -6.72 -14.72
CA THR A 867 -17.49 -7.27 -15.25
C THR A 867 -17.64 -7.83 -16.65
N ARG A 868 -16.52 -7.98 -17.35
CA ARG A 868 -16.44 -8.65 -18.66
C ARG A 868 -15.44 -9.81 -18.54
N PRO A 869 -15.92 -11.02 -18.25
CA PRO A 869 -15.06 -12.16 -17.91
C PRO A 869 -14.20 -12.66 -19.08
N ALA A 870 -13.06 -13.28 -18.75
CA ALA A 870 -12.34 -14.12 -19.69
C ALA A 870 -13.22 -15.31 -20.14
N PRO A 871 -12.97 -15.92 -21.35
CA PRO A 871 -11.81 -15.71 -22.19
C PRO A 871 -11.83 -14.42 -22.99
N GLY A 872 -10.66 -13.82 -23.12
CA GLY A 872 -10.40 -12.74 -24.06
C GLY A 872 -10.00 -13.24 -25.45
N PRO A 873 -9.29 -12.43 -26.25
CA PRO A 873 -8.78 -12.82 -27.56
C PRO A 873 -8.00 -14.13 -27.50
N ASP A 874 -8.18 -14.98 -28.51
CA ASP A 874 -7.52 -16.29 -28.65
C ASP A 874 -7.69 -17.24 -27.44
N GLY A 875 -8.79 -17.11 -26.71
CA GLY A 875 -9.07 -17.93 -25.54
C GLY A 875 -8.15 -17.65 -24.36
N THR A 876 -7.62 -16.44 -24.26
CA THR A 876 -6.73 -16.06 -23.17
C THR A 876 -7.50 -15.64 -21.92
N ARG A 877 -6.88 -15.87 -20.77
CA ARG A 877 -7.38 -15.52 -19.45
C ARG A 877 -7.13 -14.05 -19.10
N ARG A 878 -5.97 -13.52 -19.55
CA ARG A 878 -5.54 -12.13 -19.39
C ARG A 878 -4.50 -11.78 -20.45
N PRO A 879 -4.23 -10.49 -20.69
CA PRO A 879 -3.18 -10.05 -21.60
C PRO A 879 -1.82 -10.63 -21.22
N MET A 880 -1.15 -11.31 -22.16
CA MET A 880 0.16 -11.95 -21.89
C MET A 880 1.29 -10.95 -21.59
N TRP A 881 1.16 -9.70 -22.02
CA TRP A 881 2.12 -8.64 -21.74
C TRP A 881 1.97 -8.01 -20.35
N PHE A 882 0.91 -8.35 -19.61
CA PHE A 882 0.75 -7.94 -18.21
C PHE A 882 1.77 -8.68 -17.34
N ASP A 883 2.66 -7.92 -16.72
CA ASP A 883 3.56 -8.48 -15.72
C ASP A 883 2.76 -9.00 -14.51
N ARG A 884 3.08 -10.21 -14.10
CA ARG A 884 2.64 -10.81 -12.86
C ARG A 884 3.85 -11.21 -12.03
N PRO A 885 3.84 -10.96 -10.70
CA PRO A 885 4.98 -11.34 -9.85
C PRO A 885 5.39 -12.79 -9.95
N LEU A 886 4.44 -13.71 -10.11
CA LEU A 886 4.71 -15.13 -10.24
C LEU A 886 5.04 -15.58 -11.67
N ARG A 887 4.74 -14.81 -12.67
CA ARG A 887 5.05 -15.06 -14.09
C ARG A 887 4.86 -16.53 -14.49
N PRO A 888 3.64 -17.10 -14.45
CA PRO A 888 3.40 -18.47 -14.84
C PRO A 888 3.77 -18.69 -16.31
N VAL A 889 3.96 -19.94 -16.70
CA VAL A 889 4.23 -20.31 -18.10
C VAL A 889 3.10 -19.83 -19.03
N PRO A 890 3.39 -19.60 -20.33
CA PRO A 890 2.41 -19.05 -21.27
C PRO A 890 1.05 -19.78 -21.28
N ASP A 891 1.03 -21.11 -21.12
CA ASP A 891 -0.22 -21.88 -21.11
C ASP A 891 -1.11 -21.56 -19.90
N ALA A 892 -0.56 -21.06 -18.79
CA ALA A 892 -1.35 -20.60 -17.66
C ALA A 892 -2.18 -19.33 -17.97
N TYR A 893 -1.87 -18.62 -19.05
CA TYR A 893 -2.66 -17.46 -19.51
C TYR A 893 -3.87 -17.84 -20.37
N LYS A 894 -4.05 -19.13 -20.69
CA LYS A 894 -5.19 -19.62 -21.46
C LYS A 894 -6.29 -20.14 -20.55
N VAL A 895 -7.53 -20.05 -21.05
CA VAL A 895 -8.73 -20.56 -20.37
C VAL A 895 -9.13 -21.89 -20.97
#